data_dc3a04758622b34e8600573cd8649345
#
_entry.id   dc3a04758622b34e8600573cd8649345
#
_cell.length_a   1.000
_cell.length_b   1.000
_cell.length_c   1.000
_cell.angle_alpha   90.00
_cell.angle_beta   90.00
_cell.angle_gamma   90.00
#
_symmetry.space_group_name_H-M   'P 1'
#
loop_
_entity.id
_entity.type
_entity.pdbx_description
1 polymer ?
#
loop_
_entity_poly.entity_id
_entity_poly.type
_entity_poly.pdbx_seq_one_letter_code
_entity_poly.pdbx_strand_id
1 'polypeptide(L)'
;LLLQSNEISSIDEDSFCSLEKLELLDLSNNILAHLSPVWFGHLFSLQHLHLQGNSYRDLGESSPFSNLRNLSSLHLGNPQFSTIRQGNFEGIALLNKLWIDGGNLNQYEPGSLKSIKMINHMIINLRSIDVFSAIVRDLLHSVIWLEVREIKLEIEKKSLVQNSTLPFRMQKLTFKDALFTDEYISRVSVLLKEITSLQELEAIDCVLEGKGAWDTKEIASSGQSFVETVSVINIMIQNFHLFLDLEGMESQINKLKRLTIASSRVFMVPCKLAKHFSSLLYLDFHDNLLVNNRLNETICEDAWPLLQTLNLSQNSLKSLKQTANSVTRLPKLINLDISQNNFGEIPDVCEWPKTLKYLNLSSTHIPKLTTCIPPTLEVLDVSANNLKEFGLQLPFLKELYLTKNQLKTLPGAAPIPNLVAMSVRRNKLNSFSREEFEGAQVGAVHLSLMECHRSLVVVLICALVFLVILVLVVVGYKYHAVWYLRMTWAWLQAKRKPKRAPPKDICYDAFVSYSENDSDWVENIMVRKLEQACPPFRLCLHKRDFVPGKWIVDNIIDSIEKSHKTLFVLSEHFVQSEWCKYELDFSHFRLFDENNDAAILVLLEPIQSKAIPKRFCKLRKIMNTKTYLEWPLEEEQQE
;
A
#
# COMPACT_ATOMS: atom_id res chain seq x y z
N LEU A 1 -8.12 15.54 12.60
CA LEU A 1 -9.34 14.76 12.79
C LEU A 1 -9.36 13.64 11.75
N LEU A 2 -9.41 12.37 12.21
CA LEU A 2 -9.38 11.19 11.35
C LEU A 2 -10.75 10.50 11.43
N LEU A 3 -11.54 10.60 10.38
CA LEU A 3 -12.88 10.03 10.25
C LEU A 3 -13.00 9.08 9.05
N GLN A 4 -11.85 8.62 8.53
CA GLN A 4 -11.80 7.76 7.36
C GLN A 4 -12.40 6.37 7.63
N SER A 5 -12.87 5.73 6.55
CA SER A 5 -13.38 4.34 6.57
C SER A 5 -14.53 4.13 7.58
N ASN A 6 -15.49 5.07 7.56
CA ASN A 6 -16.76 4.99 8.27
C ASN A 6 -17.91 4.94 7.25
N GLU A 7 -19.15 5.09 7.72
CA GLU A 7 -20.38 5.14 6.92
C GLU A 7 -21.03 6.54 6.98
N ILE A 8 -20.20 7.60 7.01
CA ILE A 8 -20.71 8.98 7.11
C ILE A 8 -21.36 9.36 5.78
N SER A 9 -22.67 9.59 5.81
CA SER A 9 -23.49 9.99 4.65
C SER A 9 -23.86 11.47 4.66
N SER A 10 -23.87 12.12 5.82
CA SER A 10 -24.18 13.53 6.00
C SER A 10 -23.35 14.13 7.13
N ILE A 11 -23.09 15.41 7.03
CA ILE A 11 -22.38 16.23 8.03
C ILE A 11 -23.25 17.46 8.22
N ASP A 12 -23.56 17.80 9.46
CA ASP A 12 -24.29 19.03 9.76
C ASP A 12 -23.42 20.26 9.46
N GLU A 13 -24.04 21.34 9.05
CA GLU A 13 -23.33 22.55 8.58
C GLU A 13 -22.40 23.14 9.65
N ASP A 14 -22.77 23.04 10.92
CA ASP A 14 -22.01 23.60 12.05
C ASP A 14 -20.98 22.64 12.65
N SER A 15 -20.85 21.41 12.12
CA SER A 15 -20.03 20.33 12.72
C SER A 15 -18.56 20.72 12.89
N PHE A 16 -18.03 21.57 12.05
CA PHE A 16 -16.61 21.99 12.09
C PHE A 16 -16.41 23.47 12.47
N CYS A 17 -17.46 24.21 12.82
CA CYS A 17 -17.39 25.65 13.07
C CYS A 17 -16.40 26.06 14.18
N SER A 18 -16.21 25.21 15.21
CA SER A 18 -15.28 25.46 16.32
C SER A 18 -13.85 24.98 16.08
N LEU A 19 -13.56 24.39 14.92
CA LEU A 19 -12.29 23.70 14.64
C LEU A 19 -11.30 24.56 13.83
N GLU A 20 -11.20 25.86 14.11
CA GLU A 20 -10.37 26.82 13.37
C GLU A 20 -8.87 26.46 13.30
N LYS A 21 -8.37 25.69 14.30
CA LYS A 21 -6.97 25.23 14.39
C LYS A 21 -6.75 23.84 13.78
N LEU A 22 -7.76 23.27 13.15
CA LEU A 22 -7.63 21.93 12.53
C LEU A 22 -6.68 21.99 11.35
N GLU A 23 -5.61 21.21 11.37
CA GLU A 23 -4.61 21.13 10.29
C GLU A 23 -4.86 19.96 9.34
N LEU A 24 -5.45 18.87 9.82
CA LEU A 24 -5.72 17.67 9.04
C LEU A 24 -7.14 17.19 9.25
N LEU A 25 -7.88 17.03 8.14
CA LEU A 25 -9.21 16.42 8.10
C LEU A 25 -9.23 15.27 7.10
N ASP A 26 -9.45 14.05 7.59
CA ASP A 26 -9.60 12.87 6.77
C ASP A 26 -11.02 12.33 6.84
N LEU A 27 -11.77 12.52 5.74
CA LEU A 27 -13.13 12.03 5.51
C LEU A 27 -13.15 10.95 4.41
N SER A 28 -11.99 10.41 4.04
CA SER A 28 -11.88 9.43 2.96
C SER A 28 -12.62 8.13 3.27
N ASN A 29 -13.05 7.43 2.21
CA ASN A 29 -13.73 6.14 2.31
C ASN A 29 -14.97 6.19 3.22
N ASN A 30 -15.82 7.18 2.99
CA ASN A 30 -17.16 7.30 3.55
C ASN A 30 -18.22 7.23 2.43
N ILE A 31 -19.45 7.64 2.68
CA ILE A 31 -20.54 7.61 1.70
C ILE A 31 -21.18 8.99 1.44
N LEU A 32 -20.36 10.05 1.54
CA LEU A 32 -20.81 11.42 1.25
C LEU A 32 -21.21 11.54 -0.22
N ALA A 33 -22.47 11.91 -0.49
CA ALA A 33 -23.01 12.04 -1.85
C ALA A 33 -22.80 13.44 -2.45
N HIS A 34 -22.48 14.45 -1.66
CA HIS A 34 -22.18 15.82 -2.05
C HIS A 34 -21.18 16.44 -1.09
N LEU A 35 -20.56 17.55 -1.51
CA LEU A 35 -19.65 18.35 -0.69
C LEU A 35 -20.26 19.74 -0.49
N SER A 36 -20.49 20.12 0.78
CA SER A 36 -20.99 21.47 1.09
C SER A 36 -19.83 22.43 1.37
N PRO A 37 -19.78 23.61 0.72
CA PRO A 37 -18.79 24.64 1.02
C PRO A 37 -18.82 25.11 2.48
N VAL A 38 -19.98 25.02 3.14
CA VAL A 38 -20.17 25.45 4.52
C VAL A 38 -19.35 24.64 5.50
N TRP A 39 -19.18 23.33 5.24
CA TRP A 39 -18.39 22.44 6.10
C TRP A 39 -16.95 22.94 6.31
N PHE A 40 -16.36 23.55 5.32
CA PHE A 40 -14.96 23.98 5.34
C PHE A 40 -14.80 25.48 5.64
N GLY A 41 -15.92 26.20 5.84
CA GLY A 41 -15.95 27.65 5.95
C GLY A 41 -15.09 28.25 7.08
N HIS A 42 -14.92 27.53 8.18
CA HIS A 42 -14.19 27.95 9.38
C HIS A 42 -12.83 27.24 9.56
N LEU A 43 -12.43 26.37 8.64
CA LEU A 43 -11.19 25.58 8.77
C LEU A 43 -9.97 26.35 8.23
N PHE A 44 -9.69 27.52 8.75
CA PHE A 44 -8.65 28.44 8.24
C PHE A 44 -7.22 27.89 8.35
N SER A 45 -6.96 26.98 9.31
CA SER A 45 -5.64 26.37 9.51
C SER A 45 -5.45 25.06 8.75
N LEU A 46 -6.45 24.60 7.97
CA LEU A 46 -6.42 23.29 7.35
C LEU A 46 -5.33 23.21 6.27
N GLN A 47 -4.43 22.25 6.43
CA GLN A 47 -3.32 21.97 5.52
C GLN A 47 -3.54 20.69 4.70
N HIS A 48 -4.23 19.70 5.27
CA HIS A 48 -4.46 18.41 4.64
C HIS A 48 -5.94 18.06 4.65
N LEU A 49 -6.51 17.85 3.47
CA LEU A 49 -7.91 17.47 3.28
C LEU A 49 -8.00 16.21 2.41
N HIS A 50 -8.56 15.14 2.96
CA HIS A 50 -8.75 13.87 2.28
C HIS A 50 -10.24 13.58 2.13
N LEU A 51 -10.73 13.50 0.89
CA LEU A 51 -12.13 13.29 0.52
C LEU A 51 -12.34 12.10 -0.43
N GLN A 52 -11.24 11.41 -0.83
CA GLN A 52 -11.30 10.32 -1.81
C GLN A 52 -12.12 9.14 -1.29
N GLY A 53 -12.69 8.35 -2.22
CA GLY A 53 -13.43 7.13 -1.88
C GLY A 53 -14.81 7.37 -1.27
N ASN A 54 -15.42 8.54 -1.50
CA ASN A 54 -16.80 8.85 -1.15
C ASN A 54 -17.76 8.52 -2.33
N SER A 55 -18.95 9.12 -2.37
CA SER A 55 -19.99 8.84 -3.37
C SER A 55 -20.43 10.07 -4.18
N TYR A 56 -19.73 11.21 -4.02
CA TYR A 56 -20.05 12.43 -4.78
C TYR A 56 -19.65 12.30 -6.26
N ARG A 57 -20.44 12.90 -7.16
CA ARG A 57 -20.23 12.87 -8.61
C ARG A 57 -19.46 14.06 -9.14
N ASP A 58 -19.55 15.19 -8.46
CA ASP A 58 -18.87 16.45 -8.77
C ASP A 58 -18.57 17.24 -7.47
N LEU A 59 -17.95 18.41 -7.62
CA LEU A 59 -17.59 19.27 -6.50
C LEU A 59 -18.66 20.36 -6.21
N GLY A 60 -19.80 20.30 -6.89
CA GLY A 60 -20.85 21.32 -6.82
C GLY A 60 -20.65 22.47 -7.84
N GLU A 61 -21.55 23.44 -7.79
CA GLU A 61 -21.52 24.61 -8.69
C GLU A 61 -20.49 25.67 -8.26
N SER A 62 -20.20 25.75 -6.97
CA SER A 62 -19.19 26.65 -6.38
C SER A 62 -18.06 25.85 -5.73
N SER A 63 -16.90 26.50 -5.54
CA SER A 63 -15.76 25.86 -4.89
C SER A 63 -16.06 25.51 -3.42
N PRO A 64 -15.99 24.25 -3.03
CA PRO A 64 -16.05 23.89 -1.62
C PRO A 64 -14.80 24.32 -0.83
N PHE A 65 -13.74 24.75 -1.52
CA PHE A 65 -12.43 25.06 -0.95
C PHE A 65 -12.12 26.55 -0.82
N SER A 66 -13.10 27.44 -1.08
CA SER A 66 -12.89 28.88 -1.19
C SER A 66 -12.22 29.54 0.01
N ASN A 67 -12.40 29.01 1.22
CA ASN A 67 -11.83 29.53 2.46
C ASN A 67 -10.55 28.81 2.92
N LEU A 68 -10.11 27.76 2.22
CA LEU A 68 -8.96 26.93 2.63
C LEU A 68 -7.63 27.49 2.11
N ARG A 69 -7.27 28.69 2.55
CA ARG A 69 -6.08 29.42 2.04
C ARG A 69 -4.74 28.77 2.41
N ASN A 70 -4.70 27.95 3.47
CA ASN A 70 -3.51 27.26 3.96
C ASN A 70 -3.42 25.80 3.47
N LEU A 71 -4.33 25.39 2.59
CA LEU A 71 -4.36 24.02 2.10
C LEU A 71 -3.09 23.68 1.31
N SER A 72 -2.39 22.66 1.74
CA SER A 72 -1.14 22.15 1.15
C SER A 72 -1.36 20.83 0.41
N SER A 73 -2.25 19.97 0.90
CA SER A 73 -2.54 18.66 0.31
C SER A 73 -4.04 18.45 0.18
N LEU A 74 -4.48 18.12 -1.04
CA LEU A 74 -5.88 17.81 -1.35
C LEU A 74 -5.96 16.46 -2.05
N HIS A 75 -6.73 15.53 -1.46
CA HIS A 75 -7.02 14.24 -2.07
C HIS A 75 -8.53 14.14 -2.31
N LEU A 76 -8.93 13.91 -3.57
CA LEU A 76 -10.34 13.84 -3.94
C LEU A 76 -10.60 12.81 -5.04
N GLY A 77 -11.87 12.57 -5.32
CA GLY A 77 -12.32 11.66 -6.35
C GLY A 77 -12.75 10.29 -5.80
N ASN A 78 -13.42 9.55 -6.65
CA ASN A 78 -13.97 8.24 -6.35
C ASN A 78 -14.51 7.61 -7.66
N PRO A 79 -14.94 6.34 -7.68
CA PRO A 79 -15.44 5.69 -8.89
C PRO A 79 -16.70 6.33 -9.52
N GLN A 80 -17.42 7.21 -8.82
CA GLN A 80 -18.58 7.93 -9.36
C GLN A 80 -18.24 9.37 -9.80
N PHE A 81 -17.03 9.85 -9.50
CA PHE A 81 -16.58 11.19 -9.78
C PHE A 81 -16.41 11.38 -11.29
N SER A 82 -17.26 12.20 -11.90
CA SER A 82 -17.38 12.30 -13.36
C SER A 82 -17.18 13.72 -13.92
N THR A 83 -17.27 14.76 -13.10
CA THR A 83 -17.33 16.15 -13.59
C THR A 83 -16.48 17.09 -12.77
N ILE A 84 -15.67 17.92 -13.45
CA ILE A 84 -14.95 19.08 -12.90
C ILE A 84 -15.37 20.30 -13.70
N ARG A 85 -15.84 21.36 -13.01
CA ARG A 85 -16.32 22.62 -13.59
C ARG A 85 -15.37 23.77 -13.29
N GLN A 86 -15.47 24.85 -14.08
CA GLN A 86 -14.81 26.11 -13.77
C GLN A 86 -15.26 26.61 -12.39
N GLY A 87 -14.32 27.19 -11.64
CA GLY A 87 -14.59 27.65 -10.27
C GLY A 87 -14.44 26.60 -9.17
N ASN A 88 -14.45 25.31 -9.46
CA ASN A 88 -14.36 24.25 -8.44
C ASN A 88 -13.12 24.33 -7.53
N PHE A 89 -12.04 24.95 -8.00
CA PHE A 89 -10.79 25.12 -7.23
C PHE A 89 -10.50 26.57 -6.85
N GLU A 90 -11.50 27.46 -6.93
CA GLU A 90 -11.35 28.83 -6.47
C GLU A 90 -11.04 28.88 -4.97
N GLY A 91 -10.17 29.81 -4.56
CA GLY A 91 -9.66 29.93 -3.20
C GLY A 91 -8.34 29.19 -2.94
N ILE A 92 -8.02 28.17 -3.75
CA ILE A 92 -6.74 27.46 -3.66
C ILE A 92 -5.73 28.14 -4.59
N ALA A 93 -4.64 28.65 -4.02
CA ALA A 93 -3.58 29.28 -4.80
C ALA A 93 -2.35 28.40 -4.99
N LEU A 94 -1.97 27.64 -3.97
CA LEU A 94 -0.75 26.83 -3.93
C LEU A 94 -1.07 25.47 -3.33
N LEU A 95 -0.61 24.38 -3.95
CA LEU A 95 -0.68 23.03 -3.41
C LEU A 95 0.70 22.36 -3.48
N ASN A 96 1.08 21.73 -2.40
CA ASN A 96 2.22 20.82 -2.43
C ASN A 96 1.83 19.50 -3.11
N LYS A 97 0.62 18.99 -2.81
CA LYS A 97 0.12 17.75 -3.41
C LYS A 97 -1.36 17.85 -3.77
N LEU A 98 -1.69 17.51 -5.01
CA LEU A 98 -3.07 17.30 -5.46
C LEU A 98 -3.22 15.88 -5.99
N TRP A 99 -4.14 15.11 -5.40
CA TRP A 99 -4.47 13.79 -5.90
C TRP A 99 -5.95 13.74 -6.31
N ILE A 100 -6.19 13.37 -7.57
CA ILE A 100 -7.53 13.21 -8.12
C ILE A 100 -7.72 11.77 -8.59
N ASP A 101 -8.62 11.03 -7.95
CA ASP A 101 -9.11 9.77 -8.47
C ASP A 101 -10.25 10.04 -9.47
N GLY A 102 -9.87 10.23 -10.73
CA GLY A 102 -10.74 10.57 -11.84
C GLY A 102 -10.94 9.43 -12.83
N GLY A 103 -10.90 8.17 -12.39
CA GLY A 103 -11.02 7.01 -13.28
C GLY A 103 -12.27 7.01 -14.18
N ASN A 104 -13.34 7.68 -13.77
CA ASN A 104 -14.57 7.88 -14.55
C ASN A 104 -14.84 9.36 -14.92
N LEU A 105 -13.84 10.22 -14.76
CA LEU A 105 -13.94 11.63 -15.15
C LEU A 105 -14.07 11.74 -16.68
N ASN A 106 -15.23 12.16 -17.14
CA ASN A 106 -15.58 12.28 -18.55
C ASN A 106 -15.97 13.72 -18.96
N GLN A 107 -16.22 14.59 -17.99
CA GLN A 107 -16.54 15.99 -18.20
C GLN A 107 -15.54 16.87 -17.44
N TYR A 108 -14.72 17.58 -18.20
CA TYR A 108 -13.76 18.55 -17.68
C TYR A 108 -13.90 19.86 -18.43
N GLU A 109 -14.24 20.92 -17.73
CA GLU A 109 -14.31 22.25 -18.30
C GLU A 109 -12.92 22.88 -18.38
N PRO A 110 -12.42 23.22 -19.60
CA PRO A 110 -11.12 23.87 -19.74
C PRO A 110 -11.03 25.14 -18.91
N GLY A 111 -9.93 25.31 -18.18
CA GLY A 111 -9.73 26.44 -17.28
C GLY A 111 -10.00 26.14 -15.81
N SER A 112 -10.58 24.98 -15.49
CA SER A 112 -10.95 24.61 -14.10
C SER A 112 -9.76 24.61 -13.12
N LEU A 113 -8.57 24.21 -13.56
CA LEU A 113 -7.36 24.17 -12.72
C LEU A 113 -6.48 25.42 -12.84
N LYS A 114 -6.84 26.40 -13.68
CA LYS A 114 -6.06 27.63 -13.85
C LYS A 114 -6.06 28.58 -12.65
N SER A 115 -7.03 28.43 -11.73
CA SER A 115 -7.06 29.17 -10.47
C SER A 115 -5.87 28.82 -9.57
N ILE A 116 -5.33 27.60 -9.68
CA ILE A 116 -4.20 27.14 -8.88
C ILE A 116 -2.90 27.60 -9.54
N LYS A 117 -2.19 28.51 -8.89
CA LYS A 117 -0.97 29.13 -9.44
C LYS A 117 0.25 28.18 -9.43
N MET A 118 0.31 27.26 -8.46
CA MET A 118 1.40 26.29 -8.35
C MET A 118 0.95 24.99 -7.67
N ILE A 119 1.32 23.88 -8.29
CA ILE A 119 1.18 22.53 -7.75
C ILE A 119 2.53 21.84 -7.86
N ASN A 120 3.14 21.47 -6.72
CA ASN A 120 4.43 20.78 -6.76
C ASN A 120 4.29 19.37 -7.33
N HIS A 121 3.31 18.60 -6.84
CA HIS A 121 3.07 17.23 -7.31
C HIS A 121 1.58 16.98 -7.50
N MET A 122 1.18 16.72 -8.73
CA MET A 122 -0.19 16.28 -9.05
C MET A 122 -0.22 14.82 -9.47
N ILE A 123 -1.09 14.04 -8.84
CA ILE A 123 -1.38 12.66 -9.19
C ILE A 123 -2.82 12.60 -9.70
N ILE A 124 -3.03 12.01 -10.87
CA ILE A 124 -4.37 11.85 -11.41
C ILE A 124 -4.55 10.47 -12.05
N ASN A 125 -5.61 9.77 -11.65
CA ASN A 125 -6.07 8.57 -12.32
C ASN A 125 -7.01 9.00 -13.44
N LEU A 126 -6.72 8.63 -14.67
CA LEU A 126 -7.53 9.00 -15.84
C LEU A 126 -7.63 7.84 -16.83
N ARG A 127 -8.80 7.71 -17.46
CA ARG A 127 -9.01 6.75 -18.56
C ARG A 127 -9.27 7.44 -19.91
N SER A 128 -9.63 8.72 -19.90
CA SER A 128 -9.96 9.50 -21.08
C SER A 128 -8.80 10.38 -21.53
N ILE A 129 -8.41 10.28 -22.80
CA ILE A 129 -7.36 11.10 -23.42
C ILE A 129 -7.82 12.54 -23.62
N ASP A 130 -9.09 12.77 -23.95
CA ASP A 130 -9.60 14.12 -24.19
C ASP A 130 -9.56 14.95 -22.90
N VAL A 131 -9.95 14.33 -21.79
CA VAL A 131 -9.84 14.92 -20.46
C VAL A 131 -8.38 15.15 -20.10
N PHE A 132 -7.48 14.19 -20.36
CA PHE A 132 -6.04 14.34 -20.15
C PHE A 132 -5.49 15.55 -20.91
N SER A 133 -5.81 15.68 -22.20
CA SER A 133 -5.36 16.78 -23.03
C SER A 133 -5.82 18.15 -22.52
N ALA A 134 -7.05 18.24 -22.05
CA ALA A 134 -7.60 19.48 -21.48
C ALA A 134 -6.93 19.84 -20.14
N ILE A 135 -6.72 18.85 -19.27
CA ILE A 135 -6.04 19.02 -17.98
C ILE A 135 -4.59 19.44 -18.17
N VAL A 136 -3.85 18.79 -19.07
CA VAL A 136 -2.44 19.14 -19.33
C VAL A 136 -2.32 20.59 -19.78
N ARG A 137 -3.20 21.07 -20.67
CA ARG A 137 -3.20 22.49 -21.09
C ARG A 137 -3.37 23.46 -19.93
N ASP A 138 -4.25 23.16 -18.98
CA ASP A 138 -4.45 24.01 -17.82
C ASP A 138 -3.26 23.99 -16.87
N LEU A 139 -2.54 22.88 -16.79
CA LEU A 139 -1.48 22.63 -15.84
C LEU A 139 -0.08 23.01 -16.32
N LEU A 140 0.14 23.21 -17.62
CA LEU A 140 1.47 23.47 -18.21
C LEU A 140 2.26 24.58 -17.49
N HIS A 141 1.54 25.59 -16.98
CA HIS A 141 2.12 26.77 -16.33
C HIS A 141 2.11 26.71 -14.79
N SER A 142 1.47 25.72 -14.21
CA SER A 142 1.25 25.65 -12.76
C SER A 142 1.83 24.40 -12.09
N VAL A 143 1.90 23.25 -12.78
CA VAL A 143 2.40 22.00 -12.20
C VAL A 143 3.91 21.84 -12.43
N ILE A 144 4.61 21.33 -11.41
CA ILE A 144 6.04 20.98 -11.52
C ILE A 144 6.18 19.50 -11.87
N TRP A 145 5.49 18.60 -11.14
CA TRP A 145 5.49 17.17 -11.41
C TRP A 145 4.06 16.67 -11.61
N LEU A 146 3.78 16.13 -12.80
CA LEU A 146 2.52 15.48 -13.15
C LEU A 146 2.72 13.96 -13.20
N GLU A 147 1.94 13.23 -12.41
CA GLU A 147 1.86 11.77 -12.42
C GLU A 147 0.48 11.34 -12.91
N VAL A 148 0.43 10.65 -14.03
CA VAL A 148 -0.81 10.15 -14.67
C VAL A 148 -0.87 8.65 -14.52
N ARG A 149 -1.98 8.15 -13.98
CA ARG A 149 -2.18 6.72 -13.71
C ARG A 149 -3.34 6.15 -14.51
N GLU A 150 -3.26 4.85 -14.79
CA GLU A 150 -4.32 4.01 -15.39
C GLU A 150 -4.83 4.49 -16.76
N ILE A 151 -4.08 5.35 -17.44
CA ILE A 151 -4.52 5.90 -18.71
C ILE A 151 -4.58 4.81 -19.78
N LYS A 152 -5.76 4.67 -20.44
CA LYS A 152 -5.99 3.79 -21.59
C LYS A 152 -6.35 4.68 -22.76
N LEU A 153 -5.59 4.58 -23.84
CA LEU A 153 -5.61 5.57 -24.88
C LEU A 153 -6.23 5.02 -26.17
N GLU A 154 -7.45 5.43 -26.43
CA GLU A 154 -8.07 5.49 -27.76
C GLU A 154 -8.07 6.95 -28.21
N ILE A 155 -7.74 7.24 -29.50
CA ILE A 155 -7.25 8.56 -29.89
C ILE A 155 -8.08 9.23 -30.99
N GLU A 156 -8.47 10.48 -30.78
CA GLU A 156 -8.84 11.45 -31.82
C GLU A 156 -7.72 12.45 -32.14
N LYS A 157 -7.64 12.87 -33.44
CA LYS A 157 -6.58 13.74 -33.96
C LYS A 157 -6.78 15.21 -33.56
N LYS A 158 -6.32 15.66 -32.40
CA LYS A 158 -6.26 17.12 -32.08
C LYS A 158 -4.88 17.49 -31.54
N SER A 159 -4.30 18.59 -32.06
CA SER A 159 -3.09 19.22 -31.49
C SER A 159 -3.34 19.66 -30.06
N LEU A 160 -2.40 19.37 -29.16
CA LEU A 160 -2.54 19.59 -27.73
C LEU A 160 -2.17 21.00 -27.29
N VAL A 161 -1.37 21.73 -28.04
CA VAL A 161 -0.83 23.02 -27.61
C VAL A 161 -1.16 24.11 -28.61
N GLN A 162 -1.82 25.17 -28.13
CA GLN A 162 -1.92 26.45 -28.84
C GLN A 162 -0.77 27.37 -28.38
N ASN A 163 -0.28 28.22 -29.27
CA ASN A 163 0.78 29.20 -28.97
C ASN A 163 0.50 29.97 -27.68
N SER A 164 1.21 29.60 -26.62
CA SER A 164 1.18 30.26 -25.31
C SER A 164 2.42 31.12 -25.15
N THR A 165 2.24 32.34 -24.66
CA THR A 165 3.33 33.29 -24.38
C THR A 165 3.92 33.09 -22.96
N LEU A 166 3.29 32.26 -22.11
CA LEU A 166 3.74 32.05 -20.75
C LEU A 166 4.75 30.89 -20.70
N PRO A 167 5.78 30.97 -19.82
CA PRO A 167 6.74 29.90 -19.67
C PRO A 167 6.09 28.66 -19.03
N PHE A 168 6.42 27.49 -19.55
CA PHE A 168 6.03 26.21 -18.96
C PHE A 168 6.79 25.98 -17.65
N ARG A 169 6.17 25.31 -16.69
CA ARG A 169 6.77 24.95 -15.37
C ARG A 169 6.95 23.47 -15.16
N MET A 170 6.30 22.63 -15.96
CA MET A 170 6.36 21.18 -15.81
C MET A 170 7.78 20.67 -16.05
N GLN A 171 8.40 20.13 -15.01
CA GLN A 171 9.77 19.58 -15.05
C GLN A 171 9.77 18.05 -15.13
N LYS A 172 8.75 17.41 -14.55
CA LYS A 172 8.67 15.96 -14.48
C LYS A 172 7.28 15.47 -14.89
N LEU A 173 7.27 14.44 -15.76
CA LEU A 173 6.06 13.73 -16.17
C LEU A 173 6.26 12.22 -15.92
N THR A 174 5.33 11.62 -15.18
CA THR A 174 5.33 10.19 -14.86
C THR A 174 4.04 9.56 -15.38
N PHE A 175 4.16 8.47 -16.13
CA PHE A 175 3.07 7.57 -16.46
C PHE A 175 3.17 6.32 -15.59
N LYS A 176 2.09 5.95 -14.94
CA LYS A 176 2.04 4.76 -14.11
C LYS A 176 0.81 3.92 -14.44
N ASP A 177 1.00 2.58 -14.47
CA ASP A 177 -0.09 1.63 -14.80
C ASP A 177 -0.81 1.98 -16.13
N ALA A 178 -0.07 2.53 -17.10
CA ALA A 178 -0.61 3.02 -18.37
C ALA A 178 -0.53 1.96 -19.48
N LEU A 179 -1.48 2.03 -20.42
CA LEU A 179 -1.47 1.21 -21.63
C LEU A 179 -1.04 2.08 -22.81
N PHE A 180 0.10 1.76 -23.42
CA PHE A 180 0.65 2.44 -24.60
C PHE A 180 0.44 1.64 -25.87
N THR A 181 0.08 2.32 -26.95
CA THR A 181 0.12 1.82 -28.32
C THR A 181 1.20 2.54 -29.14
N ASP A 182 1.59 2.01 -30.31
CA ASP A 182 2.59 2.66 -31.19
C ASP A 182 2.18 4.09 -31.57
N GLU A 183 0.91 4.28 -31.92
CA GLU A 183 0.36 5.60 -32.26
C GLU A 183 0.44 6.58 -31.09
N TYR A 184 0.18 6.08 -29.89
CA TYR A 184 0.24 6.89 -28.68
C TYR A 184 1.66 7.39 -28.38
N ILE A 185 2.64 6.51 -28.46
CA ILE A 185 4.04 6.88 -28.22
C ILE A 185 4.48 7.98 -29.21
N SER A 186 4.09 7.86 -30.49
CA SER A 186 4.37 8.90 -31.49
C SER A 186 3.80 10.26 -31.07
N ARG A 187 2.56 10.31 -30.63
CA ARG A 187 1.87 11.56 -30.23
C ARG A 187 2.39 12.15 -28.92
N VAL A 188 2.63 11.30 -27.91
CA VAL A 188 3.27 11.75 -26.66
C VAL A 188 4.63 12.35 -26.96
N SER A 189 5.40 11.74 -27.84
CA SER A 189 6.72 12.27 -28.24
C SER A 189 6.64 13.65 -28.87
N VAL A 190 5.61 13.92 -29.68
CA VAL A 190 5.35 15.26 -30.23
C VAL A 190 4.98 16.25 -29.12
N LEU A 191 4.06 15.88 -28.22
CA LEU A 191 3.68 16.70 -27.07
C LEU A 191 4.86 17.04 -26.16
N LEU A 192 5.71 16.07 -25.86
CA LEU A 192 6.86 16.27 -24.97
C LEU A 192 7.84 17.32 -25.50
N LYS A 193 7.94 17.50 -26.81
CA LYS A 193 8.78 18.53 -27.41
C LYS A 193 8.23 19.95 -27.26
N GLU A 194 6.91 20.07 -27.18
CA GLU A 194 6.27 21.36 -26.94
C GLU A 194 6.47 21.86 -25.51
N ILE A 195 6.73 20.94 -24.55
CA ILE A 195 6.98 21.27 -23.14
C ILE A 195 8.47 21.52 -22.92
N THR A 196 8.93 22.75 -23.21
CA THR A 196 10.35 23.13 -23.16
C THR A 196 10.99 23.09 -21.77
N SER A 197 10.19 23.03 -20.69
CA SER A 197 10.68 22.91 -19.31
C SER A 197 10.84 21.48 -18.82
N LEU A 198 10.38 20.47 -19.58
CA LEU A 198 10.40 19.06 -19.16
C LEU A 198 11.82 18.52 -19.16
N GLN A 199 12.27 18.03 -18.01
CA GLN A 199 13.60 17.47 -17.80
C GLN A 199 13.56 15.97 -17.52
N GLU A 200 12.50 15.49 -16.89
CA GLU A 200 12.37 14.09 -16.47
C GLU A 200 11.09 13.45 -17.03
N LEU A 201 11.25 12.26 -17.61
CA LEU A 201 10.17 11.42 -18.10
C LEU A 201 10.26 10.04 -17.47
N GLU A 202 9.17 9.57 -16.85
CA GLU A 202 9.10 8.24 -16.27
C GLU A 202 7.90 7.45 -16.80
N ALA A 203 8.10 6.15 -17.02
CA ALA A 203 7.06 5.17 -17.28
C ALA A 203 7.26 3.99 -16.34
N ILE A 204 6.29 3.73 -15.48
CA ILE A 204 6.38 2.73 -14.41
C ILE A 204 5.17 1.80 -14.49
N ASP A 205 5.40 0.48 -14.41
CA ASP A 205 4.36 -0.55 -14.42
C ASP A 205 3.43 -0.44 -15.65
N CYS A 206 3.94 -0.04 -16.80
CA CYS A 206 3.16 0.20 -18.00
C CYS A 206 3.15 -1.01 -18.95
N VAL A 207 2.12 -1.09 -19.81
CA VAL A 207 2.00 -2.12 -20.84
C VAL A 207 2.13 -1.47 -22.22
N LEU A 208 2.98 -2.01 -23.09
CA LEU A 208 3.09 -1.61 -24.49
C LEU A 208 2.38 -2.63 -25.37
N GLU A 209 1.23 -2.24 -25.90
CA GLU A 209 0.49 -2.97 -26.94
C GLU A 209 0.84 -2.38 -28.30
N GLY A 210 1.81 -2.94 -28.98
CA GLY A 210 2.24 -2.43 -30.26
C GLY A 210 3.29 -3.32 -30.90
N LYS A 211 3.63 -3.00 -32.14
CA LYS A 211 4.72 -3.64 -32.88
C LYS A 211 6.00 -2.81 -32.83
N GLY A 212 5.89 -1.63 -32.15
CA GLY A 212 6.96 -0.68 -32.08
C GLY A 212 7.19 0.08 -33.40
N ALA A 213 6.19 0.20 -34.25
CA ALA A 213 6.24 0.95 -35.51
C ALA A 213 5.82 2.41 -35.29
N TRP A 214 6.68 3.20 -34.71
CA TRP A 214 6.41 4.62 -34.41
C TRP A 214 6.62 5.47 -35.68
N ASP A 215 5.82 6.55 -35.81
CA ASP A 215 6.03 7.48 -36.90
C ASP A 215 7.20 8.44 -36.59
N THR A 216 8.39 7.98 -36.95
CA THR A 216 9.63 8.73 -36.72
C THR A 216 9.71 10.03 -37.54
N LYS A 217 8.98 10.15 -38.66
CA LYS A 217 8.96 11.38 -39.48
C LYS A 217 8.20 12.51 -38.79
N GLU A 218 7.04 12.21 -38.21
CA GLU A 218 6.29 13.18 -37.41
C GLU A 218 7.09 13.61 -36.20
N ILE A 219 7.76 12.66 -35.55
CA ILE A 219 8.64 12.90 -34.42
C ILE A 219 9.85 13.77 -34.82
N ALA A 220 10.50 13.53 -35.95
CA ALA A 220 11.68 14.26 -36.41
C ALA A 220 11.39 15.72 -36.78
N SER A 221 10.20 16.02 -37.32
CA SER A 221 9.81 17.35 -37.81
C SER A 221 9.58 18.39 -36.70
N SER A 222 9.45 17.99 -35.45
CA SER A 222 8.94 18.80 -34.35
C SER A 222 10.02 19.28 -33.36
N GLY A 223 11.03 20.02 -33.70
CA GLY A 223 11.92 20.73 -32.77
C GLY A 223 12.81 19.88 -31.82
N GLN A 224 13.51 20.51 -30.87
CA GLN A 224 14.45 19.87 -29.94
C GLN A 224 13.74 19.47 -28.63
N SER A 225 14.07 18.28 -28.08
CA SER A 225 13.68 17.87 -26.73
C SER A 225 14.61 18.48 -25.66
N PHE A 226 14.06 18.74 -24.48
CA PHE A 226 14.80 19.22 -23.30
C PHE A 226 14.95 18.14 -22.23
N VAL A 227 14.44 16.93 -22.47
CA VAL A 227 14.47 15.81 -21.53
C VAL A 227 15.91 15.33 -21.35
N GLU A 228 16.39 15.37 -20.11
CA GLU A 228 17.73 14.90 -19.72
C GLU A 228 17.71 13.53 -19.03
N THR A 229 16.57 13.16 -18.42
CA THR A 229 16.39 11.91 -17.67
C THR A 229 15.17 11.15 -18.18
N VAL A 230 15.37 9.88 -18.52
CA VAL A 230 14.28 8.94 -18.87
C VAL A 230 14.40 7.70 -17.99
N SER A 231 13.28 7.33 -17.37
CA SER A 231 13.16 6.11 -16.56
C SER A 231 12.00 5.26 -17.05
N VAL A 232 12.31 4.03 -17.44
CA VAL A 232 11.36 3.01 -17.91
C VAL A 232 11.49 1.81 -16.99
N ILE A 233 10.50 1.58 -16.14
CA ILE A 233 10.57 0.58 -15.08
C ILE A 233 9.38 -0.36 -15.19
N ASN A 234 9.66 -1.66 -15.23
CA ASN A 234 8.65 -2.73 -15.30
C ASN A 234 7.67 -2.53 -16.47
N ILE A 235 8.22 -2.33 -17.67
CA ILE A 235 7.40 -2.27 -18.89
C ILE A 235 7.16 -3.67 -19.42
N MET A 236 5.87 -4.01 -19.57
CA MET A 236 5.44 -5.25 -20.22
C MET A 236 5.21 -5.00 -21.71
N ILE A 237 6.01 -5.63 -22.55
CA ILE A 237 5.84 -5.63 -24.02
C ILE A 237 5.18 -6.94 -24.41
N GLN A 238 3.94 -6.89 -24.92
CA GLN A 238 3.17 -8.08 -25.25
C GLN A 238 3.72 -8.82 -26.47
N ASN A 239 4.14 -8.05 -27.49
CA ASN A 239 4.73 -8.60 -28.70
C ASN A 239 6.20 -8.24 -28.74
N PHE A 240 7.06 -9.27 -28.61
CA PHE A 240 8.49 -9.08 -28.62
C PHE A 240 8.95 -8.81 -30.05
N HIS A 241 9.37 -7.59 -30.35
CA HIS A 241 9.94 -7.21 -31.63
C HIS A 241 11.31 -6.56 -31.44
N LEU A 242 12.11 -6.58 -32.51
CA LEU A 242 13.41 -5.91 -32.58
C LEU A 242 13.28 -4.46 -32.08
N PHE A 243 14.30 -4.01 -31.36
CA PHE A 243 14.44 -2.59 -31.05
C PHE A 243 14.32 -1.80 -32.35
N LEU A 244 13.42 -0.85 -32.29
CA LEU A 244 13.06 -0.04 -33.42
C LEU A 244 14.21 0.84 -33.86
N ASP A 245 14.14 1.17 -35.11
CA ASP A 245 14.95 2.22 -35.67
C ASP A 245 14.49 3.56 -35.09
N LEU A 246 15.33 4.14 -34.22
CA LEU A 246 15.12 5.48 -33.69
C LEU A 246 15.71 6.54 -34.64
N GLU A 247 15.93 6.22 -35.92
CA GLU A 247 16.28 7.22 -36.95
C GLU A 247 15.24 8.34 -36.92
N GLY A 248 15.70 9.56 -36.80
CA GLY A 248 14.85 10.73 -36.64
C GLY A 248 14.57 11.17 -35.20
N MET A 249 14.95 10.36 -34.20
CA MET A 249 14.89 10.75 -32.78
C MET A 249 16.25 11.16 -32.22
N GLU A 250 17.30 11.24 -33.02
CA GLU A 250 18.66 11.56 -32.57
C GLU A 250 18.73 12.89 -31.83
N SER A 251 18.01 13.90 -32.32
CA SER A 251 17.97 15.22 -31.67
C SER A 251 17.38 15.21 -30.26
N GLN A 252 16.66 14.15 -29.91
CA GLN A 252 16.05 13.97 -28.58
C GLN A 252 16.91 13.11 -27.69
N ILE A 253 17.47 12.04 -28.25
CA ILE A 253 18.24 11.02 -27.53
C ILE A 253 19.63 11.55 -27.19
N ASN A 254 20.27 12.32 -28.06
CA ASN A 254 21.64 12.81 -27.87
C ASN A 254 21.81 13.79 -26.68
N LYS A 255 20.72 14.31 -26.11
CA LYS A 255 20.72 15.17 -24.92
C LYS A 255 20.51 14.41 -23.61
N LEU A 256 20.11 13.14 -23.69
CA LEU A 256 19.90 12.33 -22.51
C LEU A 256 21.20 12.15 -21.72
N LYS A 257 21.14 12.49 -20.43
CA LYS A 257 22.24 12.31 -19.47
C LYS A 257 22.05 11.07 -18.62
N ARG A 258 20.79 10.71 -18.32
CA ARG A 258 20.44 9.56 -17.48
C ARG A 258 19.36 8.72 -18.16
N LEU A 259 19.62 7.42 -18.28
CA LEU A 259 18.67 6.46 -18.80
C LEU A 259 18.58 5.26 -17.84
N THR A 260 17.37 4.97 -17.39
CA THR A 260 17.04 3.77 -16.62
C THR A 260 16.05 2.94 -17.42
N ILE A 261 16.37 1.67 -17.68
CA ILE A 261 15.43 0.69 -18.24
C ILE A 261 15.57 -0.57 -17.38
N ALA A 262 14.73 -0.64 -16.35
CA ALA A 262 14.83 -1.67 -15.33
C ALA A 262 13.61 -2.61 -15.34
N SER A 263 13.81 -3.87 -14.94
CA SER A 263 12.72 -4.88 -14.81
C SER A 263 11.85 -5.01 -16.07
N SER A 264 12.43 -4.75 -17.25
CA SER A 264 11.70 -4.60 -18.52
C SER A 264 12.05 -5.69 -19.55
N ARG A 265 12.69 -6.77 -19.10
CA ARG A 265 13.09 -7.93 -19.92
C ARG A 265 13.98 -7.60 -21.12
N VAL A 266 14.73 -6.52 -21.05
CA VAL A 266 15.71 -6.17 -22.10
C VAL A 266 16.79 -7.24 -22.16
N PHE A 267 17.05 -7.76 -23.36
CA PHE A 267 18.09 -8.78 -23.60
C PHE A 267 19.23 -8.30 -24.48
N MET A 268 19.03 -7.20 -25.22
CA MET A 268 20.02 -6.60 -26.12
C MET A 268 19.61 -5.16 -26.45
N VAL A 269 20.58 -4.27 -26.64
CA VAL A 269 20.40 -2.97 -27.28
C VAL A 269 21.22 -2.96 -28.57
N PRO A 270 20.64 -2.72 -29.76
CA PRO A 270 21.39 -2.66 -31.01
C PRO A 270 22.48 -1.60 -30.99
N CYS A 271 23.65 -1.91 -31.51
CA CYS A 271 24.80 -0.98 -31.56
C CYS A 271 24.46 0.35 -32.23
N LYS A 272 23.72 0.32 -33.35
CA LYS A 272 23.26 1.53 -34.04
C LYS A 272 22.53 2.48 -33.10
N LEU A 273 21.64 1.93 -32.26
CA LEU A 273 20.91 2.71 -31.27
C LEU A 273 21.82 3.22 -30.14
N ALA A 274 22.70 2.38 -29.61
CA ALA A 274 23.61 2.76 -28.54
C ALA A 274 24.49 3.99 -28.87
N LYS A 275 24.86 4.15 -30.14
CA LYS A 275 25.69 5.28 -30.64
C LYS A 275 24.96 6.62 -30.59
N HIS A 276 23.63 6.65 -30.66
CA HIS A 276 22.88 7.91 -30.61
C HIS A 276 22.87 8.57 -29.22
N PHE A 277 23.19 7.83 -28.15
CA PHE A 277 23.24 8.37 -26.78
C PHE A 277 24.61 9.01 -26.45
N SER A 278 24.97 10.03 -27.22
CA SER A 278 26.30 10.65 -27.14
C SER A 278 26.57 11.42 -25.84
N SER A 279 25.54 11.90 -25.14
CA SER A 279 25.65 12.68 -23.89
C SER A 279 25.38 11.85 -22.62
N LEU A 280 25.16 10.54 -22.74
CA LEU A 280 24.75 9.69 -21.64
C LEU A 280 25.88 9.53 -20.60
N LEU A 281 25.57 9.86 -19.34
CA LEU A 281 26.48 9.77 -18.20
C LEU A 281 26.14 8.60 -17.27
N TYR A 282 24.87 8.26 -17.18
CA TYR A 282 24.31 7.22 -16.30
C TYR A 282 23.40 6.30 -17.09
N LEU A 283 23.66 4.99 -17.02
CA LEU A 283 22.85 3.95 -17.65
C LEU A 283 22.54 2.85 -16.64
N ASP A 284 21.27 2.57 -16.46
CA ASP A 284 20.81 1.53 -15.57
C ASP A 284 19.95 0.51 -16.33
N PHE A 285 20.44 -0.72 -16.39
CA PHE A 285 19.78 -1.89 -16.96
C PHE A 285 19.59 -3.01 -15.94
N HIS A 286 19.39 -2.67 -14.66
CA HIS A 286 19.20 -3.71 -13.64
C HIS A 286 17.93 -4.52 -13.86
N ASP A 287 17.91 -5.74 -13.35
CA ASP A 287 16.78 -6.66 -13.39
C ASP A 287 16.23 -6.86 -14.83
N ASN A 288 17.13 -7.28 -15.74
CA ASN A 288 16.82 -7.55 -17.13
C ASN A 288 17.33 -8.93 -17.56
N LEU A 289 17.34 -9.22 -18.86
CA LEU A 289 17.72 -10.52 -19.44
C LEU A 289 19.05 -10.49 -20.22
N LEU A 290 19.94 -9.56 -19.89
CA LEU A 290 21.22 -9.42 -20.56
C LEU A 290 22.12 -10.64 -20.32
N VAL A 291 22.69 -11.17 -21.38
CA VAL A 291 23.69 -12.24 -21.37
C VAL A 291 25.00 -11.76 -22.01
N ASN A 292 26.13 -12.41 -21.71
CA ASN A 292 27.45 -11.95 -22.15
C ASN A 292 27.57 -11.73 -23.67
N ASN A 293 27.05 -12.64 -24.49
CA ASN A 293 27.16 -12.51 -25.94
C ASN A 293 26.41 -11.26 -26.45
N ARG A 294 25.22 -11.00 -25.89
CA ARG A 294 24.40 -9.84 -26.26
C ARG A 294 24.95 -8.54 -25.67
N LEU A 295 25.57 -8.59 -24.50
CA LEU A 295 26.26 -7.45 -23.94
C LEU A 295 27.40 -6.96 -24.84
N ASN A 296 28.17 -7.88 -25.43
CA ASN A 296 29.27 -7.55 -26.36
C ASN A 296 28.75 -6.91 -27.67
N GLU A 297 27.56 -7.30 -28.12
CA GLU A 297 26.90 -6.66 -29.27
C GLU A 297 26.33 -5.28 -28.91
N THR A 298 25.86 -5.11 -27.67
CA THR A 298 25.28 -3.87 -27.14
C THR A 298 26.34 -2.81 -26.90
N ILE A 299 27.44 -3.16 -26.22
CA ILE A 299 28.57 -2.26 -25.96
C ILE A 299 29.57 -2.36 -27.12
N CYS A 300 29.23 -1.76 -28.23
CA CYS A 300 30.08 -1.69 -29.41
C CYS A 300 31.00 -0.49 -29.38
N GLU A 301 31.87 -0.36 -30.39
CA GLU A 301 32.78 0.80 -30.55
C GLU A 301 31.96 2.08 -30.71
N ASP A 302 32.36 3.14 -30.02
CA ASP A 302 31.68 4.44 -29.91
C ASP A 302 30.28 4.42 -29.26
N ALA A 303 29.86 3.30 -28.66
CA ALA A 303 28.64 3.30 -27.85
C ALA A 303 28.91 4.06 -26.53
N TRP A 304 28.03 4.99 -26.19
CA TRP A 304 28.05 5.72 -24.90
C TRP A 304 29.42 6.34 -24.52
N PRO A 305 29.97 7.22 -25.31
CA PRO A 305 31.37 7.69 -25.15
C PRO A 305 31.62 8.46 -23.86
N LEU A 306 30.60 9.02 -23.22
CA LEU A 306 30.70 9.79 -21.98
C LEU A 306 30.20 9.03 -20.74
N LEU A 307 29.82 7.76 -20.86
CA LEU A 307 29.22 7.00 -19.78
C LEU A 307 30.15 6.84 -18.59
N GLN A 308 29.71 7.28 -17.43
CA GLN A 308 30.44 7.22 -16.16
C GLN A 308 29.94 6.14 -15.21
N THR A 309 28.64 5.87 -15.24
CA THR A 309 27.98 4.88 -14.36
C THR A 309 27.17 3.91 -15.19
N LEU A 310 27.42 2.62 -14.99
CA LEU A 310 26.70 1.52 -15.64
C LEU A 310 26.22 0.53 -14.56
N ASN A 311 24.93 0.31 -14.50
CA ASN A 311 24.32 -0.72 -13.67
C ASN A 311 23.78 -1.86 -14.54
N LEU A 312 24.33 -3.05 -14.37
CA LEU A 312 23.94 -4.32 -15.01
C LEU A 312 23.59 -5.37 -13.95
N SER A 313 23.27 -4.95 -12.74
CA SER A 313 22.93 -5.87 -11.65
C SER A 313 21.68 -6.67 -11.98
N GLN A 314 21.55 -7.83 -11.36
CA GLN A 314 20.36 -8.68 -11.48
C GLN A 314 20.04 -9.03 -12.96
N ASN A 315 21.06 -9.45 -13.70
CA ASN A 315 20.96 -9.92 -15.07
C ASN A 315 21.36 -11.41 -15.17
N SER A 316 21.59 -11.90 -16.40
CA SER A 316 21.98 -13.28 -16.66
C SER A 316 23.43 -13.41 -17.15
N LEU A 317 24.32 -12.55 -16.63
CA LEU A 317 25.73 -12.58 -16.97
C LEU A 317 26.44 -13.75 -16.26
N LYS A 318 27.22 -14.54 -17.01
CA LYS A 318 27.89 -15.75 -16.50
C LYS A 318 29.41 -15.71 -16.61
N SER A 319 30.00 -14.82 -17.41
CA SER A 319 31.44 -14.72 -17.62
C SER A 319 31.97 -13.34 -17.27
N LEU A 320 32.70 -13.21 -16.16
CA LEU A 320 33.29 -11.97 -15.75
C LEU A 320 34.32 -11.45 -16.79
N LYS A 321 35.08 -12.36 -17.42
CA LYS A 321 36.03 -12.00 -18.47
C LYS A 321 35.38 -11.33 -19.67
N GLN A 322 34.28 -11.91 -20.15
CA GLN A 322 33.55 -11.33 -21.29
C GLN A 322 32.90 -10.00 -20.90
N THR A 323 32.34 -9.90 -19.67
CA THR A 323 31.78 -8.64 -19.17
C THR A 323 32.86 -7.56 -19.10
N ALA A 324 34.01 -7.87 -18.50
CA ALA A 324 35.15 -6.96 -18.41
C ALA A 324 35.58 -6.46 -19.79
N ASN A 325 35.81 -7.38 -20.74
CA ASN A 325 36.21 -7.05 -22.11
C ASN A 325 35.15 -6.19 -22.84
N SER A 326 33.87 -6.41 -22.59
CA SER A 326 32.83 -5.56 -23.19
C SER A 326 32.89 -4.13 -22.66
N VAL A 327 33.04 -3.94 -21.35
CA VAL A 327 33.06 -2.60 -20.74
C VAL A 327 34.37 -1.83 -20.96
N THR A 328 35.47 -2.47 -21.41
CA THR A 328 36.70 -1.74 -21.79
C THR A 328 36.47 -0.72 -22.90
N ARG A 329 35.45 -0.91 -23.71
CA ARG A 329 35.05 0.02 -24.78
C ARG A 329 34.39 1.32 -24.24
N LEU A 330 34.20 1.44 -22.93
CA LEU A 330 33.60 2.60 -22.27
C LEU A 330 34.72 3.44 -21.60
N PRO A 331 35.34 4.39 -22.30
CA PRO A 331 36.58 5.03 -21.87
C PRO A 331 36.42 5.96 -20.65
N LYS A 332 35.19 6.34 -20.28
CA LYS A 332 34.90 7.23 -19.15
C LYS A 332 34.21 6.51 -17.98
N LEU A 333 34.09 5.17 -18.04
CA LEU A 333 33.38 4.41 -17.01
C LEU A 333 34.16 4.46 -15.67
N ILE A 334 33.48 4.93 -14.63
CA ILE A 334 34.00 5.09 -13.27
C ILE A 334 33.32 4.08 -12.33
N ASN A 335 32.02 3.93 -12.45
CA ASN A 335 31.20 3.11 -11.57
C ASN A 335 30.53 1.97 -12.37
N LEU A 336 30.75 0.73 -11.93
CA LEU A 336 30.16 -0.45 -12.52
C LEU A 336 29.49 -1.31 -11.44
N ASP A 337 28.19 -1.53 -11.58
CA ASP A 337 27.46 -2.50 -10.79
C ASP A 337 27.08 -3.71 -11.66
N ILE A 338 27.61 -4.88 -11.32
CA ILE A 338 27.30 -6.17 -11.95
C ILE A 338 26.91 -7.21 -10.90
N SER A 339 26.43 -6.73 -9.74
CA SER A 339 25.94 -7.58 -8.65
C SER A 339 24.74 -8.44 -9.05
N GLN A 340 24.46 -9.45 -8.25
CA GLN A 340 23.30 -10.35 -8.46
C GLN A 340 23.29 -11.00 -9.87
N ASN A 341 24.48 -11.23 -10.43
CA ASN A 341 24.69 -12.06 -11.62
C ASN A 341 25.27 -13.41 -11.22
N ASN A 342 25.56 -14.30 -12.13
CA ASN A 342 26.05 -15.65 -11.81
C ASN A 342 27.39 -15.92 -12.48
N PHE A 343 28.46 -15.30 -11.98
CA PHE A 343 29.79 -15.46 -12.58
C PHE A 343 30.48 -16.78 -12.19
N GLY A 344 30.20 -17.31 -10.99
CA GLY A 344 30.83 -18.53 -10.50
C GLY A 344 32.34 -18.40 -10.39
N GLU A 345 33.09 -18.82 -11.40
CA GLU A 345 34.54 -18.74 -11.41
C GLU A 345 35.05 -17.42 -12.01
N ILE A 346 36.11 -16.86 -11.40
CA ILE A 346 36.82 -15.69 -11.92
C ILE A 346 38.07 -16.16 -12.61
N PRO A 347 38.34 -15.73 -13.87
CA PRO A 347 39.63 -16.00 -14.56
C PRO A 347 40.77 -15.24 -13.87
N ASP A 348 42.00 -15.63 -14.17
CA ASP A 348 43.17 -14.98 -13.59
C ASP A 348 43.41 -13.56 -14.17
N VAL A 349 43.04 -13.31 -15.43
CA VAL A 349 43.29 -12.04 -16.10
C VAL A 349 42.03 -11.53 -16.80
N CYS A 350 41.72 -10.26 -16.55
CA CYS A 350 40.68 -9.51 -17.23
C CYS A 350 41.18 -8.13 -17.65
N GLU A 351 40.57 -7.59 -18.69
CA GLU A 351 40.81 -6.22 -19.14
C GLU A 351 39.66 -5.32 -18.72
N TRP A 352 39.98 -4.23 -18.01
CA TRP A 352 38.99 -3.28 -17.51
C TRP A 352 39.32 -1.86 -17.99
N PRO A 353 38.31 -0.95 -18.04
CA PRO A 353 38.58 0.47 -18.25
C PRO A 353 39.55 1.02 -17.20
N LYS A 354 40.58 1.76 -17.62
CA LYS A 354 41.55 2.35 -16.70
C LYS A 354 40.96 3.37 -15.73
N THR A 355 39.79 3.89 -16.06
CA THR A 355 39.01 4.86 -15.27
C THR A 355 38.17 4.24 -14.18
N LEU A 356 38.01 2.89 -14.14
CA LEU A 356 37.13 2.20 -13.22
C LEU A 356 37.65 2.35 -11.77
N LYS A 357 36.77 2.87 -10.89
CA LYS A 357 37.06 3.11 -9.47
C LYS A 357 36.11 2.36 -8.54
N TYR A 358 34.90 2.16 -8.94
CA TYR A 358 33.89 1.44 -8.18
C TYR A 358 33.48 0.18 -8.93
N LEU A 359 33.53 -0.96 -8.23
CA LEU A 359 33.05 -2.25 -8.76
C LEU A 359 32.19 -2.98 -7.71
N ASN A 360 30.94 -3.25 -8.06
CA ASN A 360 30.04 -4.08 -7.25
C ASN A 360 29.88 -5.46 -7.89
N LEU A 361 30.34 -6.48 -7.17
CA LEU A 361 30.25 -7.91 -7.48
C LEU A 361 29.48 -8.66 -6.38
N SER A 362 28.63 -7.98 -5.61
CA SER A 362 27.91 -8.64 -4.54
C SER A 362 26.89 -9.64 -5.08
N SER A 363 26.68 -10.74 -4.34
CA SER A 363 25.71 -11.80 -4.71
C SER A 363 25.97 -12.43 -6.09
N THR A 364 27.22 -12.73 -6.42
CA THR A 364 27.62 -13.27 -7.74
C THR A 364 28.17 -14.69 -7.68
N HIS A 365 28.09 -15.35 -6.51
CA HIS A 365 28.53 -16.73 -6.24
C HIS A 365 30.04 -16.97 -6.39
N ILE A 366 30.86 -15.94 -6.27
CA ILE A 366 32.31 -16.01 -6.43
C ILE A 366 32.93 -16.72 -5.23
N PRO A 367 33.72 -17.82 -5.45
CA PRO A 367 34.38 -18.57 -4.37
C PRO A 367 35.75 -18.03 -4.00
N LYS A 368 36.45 -17.34 -4.95
CA LYS A 368 37.81 -16.84 -4.79
C LYS A 368 38.03 -15.63 -5.70
N LEU A 369 38.74 -14.63 -5.20
CA LEU A 369 39.18 -13.47 -5.99
C LEU A 369 40.50 -13.77 -6.64
N THR A 370 40.70 -13.23 -7.84
CA THR A 370 41.92 -13.37 -8.64
C THR A 370 42.45 -12.01 -9.09
N THR A 371 43.58 -11.96 -9.75
CA THR A 371 44.15 -10.76 -10.38
C THR A 371 43.29 -10.19 -11.52
N CYS A 372 42.19 -10.82 -11.85
CA CYS A 372 41.15 -10.24 -12.73
C CYS A 372 40.51 -8.97 -12.12
N ILE A 373 40.50 -8.82 -10.79
CA ILE A 373 40.01 -7.59 -10.15
C ILE A 373 40.99 -6.44 -10.37
N PRO A 374 40.55 -5.29 -10.93
CA PRO A 374 41.46 -4.21 -11.31
C PRO A 374 42.08 -3.54 -10.08
N PRO A 375 43.39 -3.29 -10.10
CA PRO A 375 44.10 -2.67 -8.96
C PRO A 375 43.78 -1.18 -8.80
N THR A 376 43.10 -0.55 -9.76
CA THR A 376 42.76 0.88 -9.77
C THR A 376 41.55 1.23 -8.92
N LEU A 377 40.88 0.20 -8.33
CA LEU A 377 39.66 0.40 -7.57
C LEU A 377 39.88 1.22 -6.30
N GLU A 378 38.92 2.13 -6.05
CA GLU A 378 38.77 2.85 -4.79
C GLU A 378 37.71 2.19 -3.90
N VAL A 379 36.67 1.58 -4.49
CA VAL A 379 35.59 0.88 -3.79
C VAL A 379 35.34 -0.49 -4.43
N LEU A 380 35.32 -1.52 -3.59
CA LEU A 380 35.02 -2.90 -4.01
C LEU A 380 33.94 -3.50 -3.09
N ASP A 381 32.83 -3.88 -3.68
CA ASP A 381 31.81 -4.68 -2.98
C ASP A 381 31.78 -6.11 -3.53
N VAL A 382 32.13 -7.07 -2.69
CA VAL A 382 32.04 -8.51 -2.95
C VAL A 382 31.23 -9.22 -1.86
N SER A 383 30.28 -8.49 -1.28
CA SER A 383 29.37 -9.02 -0.27
C SER A 383 28.51 -10.16 -0.80
N ALA A 384 28.00 -10.99 0.10
CA ALA A 384 27.11 -12.11 -0.21
C ALA A 384 27.65 -13.06 -1.28
N ASN A 385 28.94 -13.39 -1.19
CA ASN A 385 29.63 -14.36 -2.01
C ASN A 385 30.09 -15.59 -1.18
N ASN A 386 30.93 -16.44 -1.76
CA ASN A 386 31.41 -17.66 -1.11
C ASN A 386 32.92 -17.55 -0.75
N LEU A 387 33.43 -16.33 -0.53
CA LEU A 387 34.86 -16.07 -0.30
C LEU A 387 35.29 -16.66 1.03
N LYS A 388 36.39 -17.45 0.99
CA LYS A 388 37.03 -18.05 2.17
C LYS A 388 38.25 -17.26 2.65
N GLU A 389 38.88 -16.50 1.75
CA GLU A 389 40.06 -15.68 1.97
C GLU A 389 40.02 -14.44 1.08
N PHE A 390 40.81 -13.41 1.45
CA PHE A 390 41.05 -12.23 0.64
C PHE A 390 42.57 -12.07 0.45
N GLY A 391 43.04 -12.24 -0.76
CA GLY A 391 44.47 -12.25 -1.05
C GLY A 391 44.90 -11.26 -2.14
N LEU A 392 44.10 -10.23 -2.46
CA LEU A 392 44.37 -9.27 -3.50
C LEU A 392 45.18 -8.07 -3.00
N GLN A 393 46.08 -7.57 -3.84
CA GLN A 393 46.77 -6.30 -3.62
C GLN A 393 46.04 -5.17 -4.35
N LEU A 394 45.40 -4.29 -3.60
CA LEU A 394 44.61 -3.17 -4.09
C LEU A 394 45.07 -1.86 -3.45
N PRO A 395 46.17 -1.27 -3.96
CA PRO A 395 46.82 -0.14 -3.30
C PRO A 395 45.99 1.14 -3.23
N PHE A 396 45.00 1.31 -4.08
CA PHE A 396 44.15 2.50 -4.11
C PHE A 396 42.82 2.33 -3.39
N LEU A 397 42.53 1.12 -2.85
CA LEU A 397 41.24 0.78 -2.27
C LEU A 397 41.02 1.56 -0.96
N LYS A 398 39.89 2.26 -0.89
CA LYS A 398 39.42 3.04 0.26
C LYS A 398 38.29 2.32 1.01
N GLU A 399 37.42 1.64 0.28
CA GLU A 399 36.25 0.95 0.87
C GLU A 399 36.17 -0.50 0.38
N LEU A 400 36.00 -1.44 1.33
CA LEU A 400 35.91 -2.87 1.05
C LEU A 400 34.72 -3.49 1.77
N TYR A 401 33.79 -4.03 0.99
CA TYR A 401 32.59 -4.69 1.51
C TYR A 401 32.67 -6.20 1.27
N LEU A 402 32.75 -6.97 2.39
CA LEU A 402 32.92 -8.43 2.44
C LEU A 402 31.80 -9.10 3.25
N THR A 403 30.70 -8.38 3.49
CA THR A 403 29.56 -8.86 4.31
C THR A 403 28.98 -10.17 3.74
N LYS A 404 28.57 -11.10 4.60
CA LYS A 404 27.96 -12.40 4.20
C LYS A 404 28.87 -13.23 3.29
N ASN A 405 30.10 -13.47 3.71
CA ASN A 405 31.04 -14.38 3.09
C ASN A 405 31.41 -15.53 4.07
N GLN A 406 32.49 -16.27 3.78
CA GLN A 406 32.96 -17.39 4.59
C GLN A 406 34.40 -17.16 5.11
N LEU A 407 34.81 -15.91 5.26
CA LEU A 407 36.17 -15.54 5.69
C LEU A 407 36.42 -16.07 7.11
N LYS A 408 37.61 -16.67 7.31
CA LYS A 408 38.09 -17.14 8.62
C LYS A 408 39.05 -16.15 9.26
N THR A 409 39.72 -15.34 8.46
CA THR A 409 40.70 -14.31 8.86
C THR A 409 40.33 -12.99 8.20
N LEU A 410 40.78 -11.88 8.79
CA LEU A 410 40.62 -10.56 8.19
C LEU A 410 41.62 -10.38 7.04
N PRO A 411 41.28 -9.53 6.04
CA PRO A 411 42.30 -9.04 5.10
C PRO A 411 43.37 -8.24 5.84
N GLY A 412 44.65 -8.59 5.64
CA GLY A 412 45.75 -7.83 6.23
C GLY A 412 45.86 -6.41 5.67
N ALA A 413 46.49 -5.49 6.39
CA ALA A 413 46.64 -4.10 5.97
C ALA A 413 47.60 -3.90 4.82
N ALA A 414 48.69 -4.69 4.73
CA ALA A 414 49.72 -4.53 3.73
C ALA A 414 49.24 -4.57 2.27
N PRO A 415 48.30 -5.44 1.87
CA PRO A 415 47.73 -5.45 0.52
C PRO A 415 46.80 -4.28 0.17
N ILE A 416 46.26 -3.57 1.18
CA ILE A 416 45.25 -2.51 1.05
C ILE A 416 45.60 -1.29 1.93
N PRO A 417 46.74 -0.63 1.71
CA PRO A 417 47.29 0.35 2.63
C PRO A 417 46.46 1.62 2.79
N ASN A 418 45.63 1.97 1.80
CA ASN A 418 44.79 3.16 1.81
C ASN A 418 43.36 2.92 2.26
N LEU A 419 43.08 1.75 2.88
CA LEU A 419 41.73 1.39 3.30
C LEU A 419 41.22 2.28 4.45
N VAL A 420 40.05 2.89 4.24
CA VAL A 420 39.35 3.74 5.21
C VAL A 420 38.21 3.02 5.87
N ALA A 421 37.45 2.23 5.09
CA ALA A 421 36.30 1.51 5.58
C ALA A 421 36.29 0.05 5.12
N MET A 422 35.98 -0.88 6.06
CA MET A 422 35.83 -2.29 5.77
C MET A 422 34.59 -2.87 6.48
N SER A 423 33.80 -3.63 5.75
CA SER A 423 32.65 -4.35 6.30
C SER A 423 32.84 -5.86 6.13
N VAL A 424 32.98 -6.60 7.23
CA VAL A 424 33.16 -8.07 7.28
C VAL A 424 32.03 -8.77 8.03
N ARG A 425 30.89 -8.16 8.14
CA ARG A 425 29.74 -8.68 8.90
C ARG A 425 29.27 -10.03 8.35
N ARG A 426 28.79 -10.94 9.23
CA ARG A 426 28.25 -12.26 8.85
C ARG A 426 29.27 -13.12 8.08
N ASN A 427 30.50 -13.20 8.59
CA ASN A 427 31.55 -14.11 8.18
C ASN A 427 31.79 -15.21 9.24
N LYS A 428 32.84 -16.03 9.06
CA LYS A 428 33.23 -17.13 9.97
C LYS A 428 34.52 -16.79 10.73
N LEU A 429 34.74 -15.51 11.05
CA LEU A 429 35.92 -15.05 11.78
C LEU A 429 35.93 -15.64 13.19
N ASN A 430 37.01 -16.32 13.57
CA ASN A 430 37.20 -16.92 14.88
C ASN A 430 38.00 -16.05 15.84
N SER A 431 38.93 -15.29 15.30
CA SER A 431 39.83 -14.39 16.03
C SER A 431 40.37 -13.30 15.09
N PHE A 432 40.85 -12.23 15.66
CA PHE A 432 41.65 -11.22 14.94
C PHE A 432 42.77 -10.72 15.86
N SER A 433 43.86 -10.33 15.27
CA SER A 433 45.05 -9.85 15.99
C SER A 433 45.32 -8.39 15.65
N ARG A 434 46.12 -7.74 16.50
CA ARG A 434 46.58 -6.36 16.26
C ARG A 434 47.42 -6.24 14.99
N GLU A 435 48.18 -7.26 14.67
CA GLU A 435 49.06 -7.31 13.49
C GLU A 435 48.31 -7.20 12.17
N GLU A 436 47.04 -7.66 12.14
CA GLU A 436 46.15 -7.53 10.96
C GLU A 436 45.79 -6.08 10.64
N PHE A 437 45.92 -5.17 11.62
CA PHE A 437 45.62 -3.74 11.48
C PHE A 437 46.88 -2.84 11.50
N GLU A 438 48.06 -3.37 11.71
CA GLU A 438 49.31 -2.57 11.70
C GLU A 438 49.53 -1.93 10.33
N GLY A 439 49.55 -0.58 10.31
CA GLY A 439 49.66 0.22 9.09
C GLY A 439 48.33 0.58 8.39
N ALA A 440 47.21 0.12 8.87
CA ALA A 440 45.89 0.52 8.33
C ALA A 440 45.49 1.91 8.86
N GLN A 441 45.09 2.81 7.97
CA GLN A 441 44.47 4.10 8.33
C GLN A 441 42.95 3.99 8.55
N VAL A 442 42.48 2.84 8.99
CA VAL A 442 41.05 2.60 9.20
C VAL A 442 40.56 3.51 10.32
N GLY A 443 39.79 4.52 9.99
CA GLY A 443 39.07 5.32 10.96
C GLY A 443 38.13 4.42 11.77
N ALA A 444 38.05 4.63 13.09
CA ALA A 444 37.16 3.90 13.97
C ALA A 444 35.71 4.04 13.47
N VAL A 445 35.22 3.04 12.78
CA VAL A 445 33.78 2.94 12.51
C VAL A 445 33.12 2.64 13.85
N HIS A 446 32.37 3.60 14.38
CA HIS A 446 31.51 3.39 15.53
C HIS A 446 30.47 2.31 15.20
N LEU A 447 30.85 1.05 15.40
CA LEU A 447 29.89 -0.03 15.47
C LEU A 447 29.10 0.18 16.76
N SER A 448 27.84 0.59 16.64
CA SER A 448 26.99 0.65 17.82
C SER A 448 26.91 -0.76 18.43
N LEU A 449 26.97 -0.85 19.76
CA LEU A 449 26.83 -2.12 20.50
C LEU A 449 25.57 -2.90 20.06
N MET A 450 24.50 -2.20 19.62
CA MET A 450 23.29 -2.79 19.09
C MET A 450 23.49 -3.55 17.77
N GLU A 451 24.43 -3.14 16.92
CA GLU A 451 24.68 -3.83 15.66
C GLU A 451 25.48 -5.12 15.83
N CYS A 452 26.41 -5.16 16.78
CA CYS A 452 27.23 -6.35 17.09
C CYS A 452 26.38 -7.49 17.69
N HIS A 453 25.31 -7.17 18.43
CA HIS A 453 24.41 -8.14 19.06
C HIS A 453 23.04 -8.25 18.40
N ARG A 454 22.87 -7.78 17.17
CA ARG A 454 21.55 -7.75 16.48
C ARG A 454 20.86 -9.10 16.46
N SER A 455 21.58 -10.21 16.27
CA SER A 455 20.99 -11.55 16.31
C SER A 455 20.55 -11.94 17.73
N LEU A 456 21.31 -11.56 18.75
CA LEU A 456 20.99 -11.81 20.14
C LEU A 456 19.82 -10.92 20.62
N VAL A 457 19.81 -9.66 20.20
CA VAL A 457 18.70 -8.72 20.45
C VAL A 457 17.41 -9.21 19.76
N VAL A 458 17.49 -9.67 18.51
CA VAL A 458 16.33 -10.24 17.79
C VAL A 458 15.82 -11.48 18.49
N VAL A 459 16.72 -12.41 18.92
CA VAL A 459 16.32 -13.60 19.69
C VAL A 459 15.68 -13.23 21.01
N LEU A 460 16.22 -12.24 21.74
CA LEU A 460 15.64 -11.77 23.00
C LEU A 460 14.28 -11.11 22.78
N ILE A 461 14.13 -10.31 21.75
CA ILE A 461 12.83 -9.70 21.38
C ILE A 461 11.82 -10.79 21.01
N CYS A 462 12.21 -11.78 20.18
CA CYS A 462 11.34 -12.91 19.83
C CYS A 462 10.95 -13.74 21.06
N ALA A 463 11.89 -14.01 21.98
CA ALA A 463 11.62 -14.72 23.23
C ALA A 463 10.66 -13.93 24.14
N LEU A 464 10.84 -12.61 24.23
CA LEU A 464 9.98 -11.72 25.01
C LEU A 464 8.58 -11.64 24.42
N VAL A 465 8.46 -11.52 23.10
CA VAL A 465 7.18 -11.56 22.37
C VAL A 465 6.47 -12.89 22.58
N PHE A 466 7.23 -14.01 22.48
CA PHE A 466 6.67 -15.34 22.73
C PHE A 466 6.17 -15.49 24.17
N LEU A 467 6.91 -14.99 25.14
CA LEU A 467 6.52 -15.01 26.55
C LEU A 467 5.27 -14.15 26.81
N VAL A 468 5.17 -12.98 26.18
CA VAL A 468 3.97 -12.12 26.25
C VAL A 468 2.76 -12.83 25.64
N ILE A 469 2.92 -13.47 24.47
CA ILE A 469 1.85 -14.24 23.83
C ILE A 469 1.43 -15.40 24.74
N LEU A 470 2.37 -16.12 25.34
CA LEU A 470 2.09 -17.23 26.27
C LEU A 470 1.32 -16.76 27.51
N VAL A 471 1.71 -15.62 28.08
CA VAL A 471 0.98 -14.99 29.20
C VAL A 471 -0.43 -14.57 28.76
N LEU A 472 -0.58 -13.98 27.56
CA LEU A 472 -1.89 -13.60 27.02
C LEU A 472 -2.78 -14.82 26.77
N VAL A 473 -2.21 -15.94 26.29
CA VAL A 473 -2.95 -17.20 26.09
C VAL A 473 -3.38 -17.78 27.44
N VAL A 474 -2.50 -17.81 28.45
CA VAL A 474 -2.82 -18.32 29.79
C VAL A 474 -3.87 -17.44 30.47
N VAL A 475 -3.72 -16.12 30.38
CA VAL A 475 -4.70 -15.14 30.90
C VAL A 475 -6.02 -15.28 30.12
N GLY A 476 -5.95 -15.39 28.79
CA GLY A 476 -7.10 -15.60 27.93
C GLY A 476 -7.85 -16.89 28.24
N TYR A 477 -7.13 -17.97 28.52
CA TYR A 477 -7.72 -19.24 28.94
C TYR A 477 -8.39 -19.12 30.32
N LYS A 478 -7.69 -18.53 31.30
CA LYS A 478 -8.21 -18.34 32.66
C LYS A 478 -9.46 -17.44 32.73
N TYR A 479 -9.55 -16.41 31.87
CA TYR A 479 -10.67 -15.47 31.82
C TYR A 479 -11.65 -15.73 30.68
N HIS A 480 -11.58 -16.90 30.03
CA HIS A 480 -12.44 -17.28 28.89
C HIS A 480 -12.47 -16.24 27.75
N ALA A 481 -11.35 -15.55 27.50
CA ALA A 481 -11.23 -14.47 26.53
C ALA A 481 -11.58 -14.94 25.10
N VAL A 482 -11.30 -16.20 24.75
CA VAL A 482 -11.70 -16.79 23.46
C VAL A 482 -13.20 -16.77 23.27
N TRP A 483 -13.94 -16.97 24.36
CA TRP A 483 -15.40 -16.89 24.35
C TRP A 483 -15.86 -15.43 24.11
N TYR A 484 -15.28 -14.46 24.83
CA TYR A 484 -15.59 -13.03 24.62
C TYR A 484 -15.23 -12.54 23.21
N LEU A 485 -14.13 -13.03 22.65
CA LEU A 485 -13.72 -12.71 21.27
C LEU A 485 -14.70 -13.28 20.23
N ARG A 486 -15.20 -14.51 20.44
CA ARG A 486 -16.24 -15.09 19.57
C ARG A 486 -17.55 -14.33 19.68
N MET A 487 -17.95 -13.91 20.87
CA MET A 487 -19.15 -13.12 21.10
C MET A 487 -19.05 -11.72 20.45
N THR A 488 -17.92 -11.02 20.63
CA THR A 488 -17.69 -9.72 19.98
C THR A 488 -17.62 -9.85 18.46
N TRP A 489 -17.06 -10.94 17.94
CA TRP A 489 -17.04 -11.21 16.51
C TRP A 489 -18.44 -11.47 15.96
N ALA A 490 -19.25 -12.30 16.62
CA ALA A 490 -20.65 -12.56 16.25
C ALA A 490 -21.49 -11.27 16.32
N TRP A 491 -21.25 -10.42 17.31
CA TRP A 491 -21.86 -9.11 17.43
C TRP A 491 -21.46 -8.16 16.29
N LEU A 492 -20.16 -8.10 15.93
CA LEU A 492 -19.68 -7.30 14.80
C LEU A 492 -20.26 -7.79 13.46
N GLN A 493 -20.41 -9.11 13.29
CA GLN A 493 -21.09 -9.66 12.11
C GLN A 493 -22.58 -9.33 12.08
N ALA A 494 -23.28 -9.41 13.21
CA ALA A 494 -24.69 -9.03 13.31
C ALA A 494 -24.91 -7.53 13.02
N LYS A 495 -23.97 -6.68 13.45
CA LYS A 495 -23.98 -5.23 13.20
C LYS A 495 -23.66 -4.84 11.75
N ARG A 496 -22.92 -5.70 11.02
CA ARG A 496 -22.59 -5.50 9.59
C ARG A 496 -23.69 -5.94 8.62
N LYS A 497 -24.68 -6.70 9.08
CA LYS A 497 -25.85 -7.00 8.25
C LYS A 497 -26.69 -5.73 8.13
N PRO A 498 -27.05 -5.26 6.90
CA PRO A 498 -27.92 -4.11 6.74
C PRO A 498 -29.22 -4.36 7.50
N LYS A 499 -29.75 -3.31 8.17
CA LYS A 499 -31.07 -3.37 8.80
C LYS A 499 -32.08 -3.87 7.77
N ARG A 500 -32.43 -5.15 7.85
CA ARG A 500 -33.52 -5.68 7.06
C ARG A 500 -34.79 -4.97 7.51
N ALA A 501 -35.67 -4.69 6.55
CA ALA A 501 -37.05 -4.28 6.80
C ALA A 501 -37.64 -5.17 7.89
N PRO A 502 -38.60 -4.66 8.71
CA PRO A 502 -39.16 -5.43 9.80
C PRO A 502 -39.58 -6.81 9.30
N PRO A 503 -39.28 -7.90 10.04
CA PRO A 503 -39.54 -9.25 9.59
C PRO A 503 -41.03 -9.38 9.30
N LYS A 504 -41.35 -9.78 8.08
CA LYS A 504 -42.73 -9.89 7.58
C LYS A 504 -43.56 -11.00 8.25
N ASP A 505 -42.92 -11.91 9.01
CA ASP A 505 -43.59 -13.08 9.59
C ASP A 505 -43.16 -13.29 11.05
N ILE A 506 -43.84 -12.61 11.97
CA ILE A 506 -43.81 -12.98 13.39
C ILE A 506 -44.65 -14.24 13.54
N CYS A 507 -44.02 -15.34 13.93
CA CYS A 507 -44.68 -16.65 14.02
C CYS A 507 -45.17 -16.99 15.41
N TYR A 508 -44.59 -16.37 16.46
CA TYR A 508 -44.86 -16.68 17.86
C TYR A 508 -45.20 -15.43 18.67
N ASP A 509 -46.04 -15.60 19.66
CA ASP A 509 -46.36 -14.53 20.60
C ASP A 509 -45.27 -14.35 21.65
N ALA A 510 -44.60 -15.44 22.07
CA ALA A 510 -43.42 -15.36 22.91
C ALA A 510 -42.45 -16.52 22.70
N PHE A 511 -41.14 -16.22 22.82
CA PHE A 511 -40.09 -17.22 23.01
C PHE A 511 -39.89 -17.43 24.51
N VAL A 512 -39.89 -18.69 24.96
CA VAL A 512 -39.75 -19.06 26.38
C VAL A 512 -38.37 -19.57 26.67
N SER A 513 -37.65 -18.86 27.54
CA SER A 513 -36.32 -19.22 28.03
C SER A 513 -36.42 -19.75 29.45
N TYR A 514 -35.98 -20.99 29.67
CA TYR A 514 -36.08 -21.67 30.97
C TYR A 514 -34.91 -22.67 31.16
N SER A 515 -34.62 -23.04 32.40
CA SER A 515 -33.67 -24.10 32.73
C SER A 515 -34.26 -25.47 32.43
N GLU A 516 -33.43 -26.41 31.95
CA GLU A 516 -33.88 -27.78 31.71
C GLU A 516 -34.43 -28.45 32.96
N ASN A 517 -33.95 -28.09 34.14
CA ASN A 517 -34.47 -28.58 35.42
C ASN A 517 -35.88 -28.08 35.74
N ASP A 518 -36.30 -26.98 35.11
CA ASP A 518 -37.65 -26.40 35.30
C ASP A 518 -38.62 -26.82 34.19
N SER A 519 -38.17 -27.70 33.27
CA SER A 519 -38.94 -28.09 32.07
C SER A 519 -40.32 -28.71 32.41
N ASP A 520 -40.40 -29.46 33.46
CA ASP A 520 -41.67 -30.11 33.86
C ASP A 520 -42.72 -29.06 34.22
N TRP A 521 -42.39 -28.06 35.00
CA TRP A 521 -43.30 -26.96 35.32
C TRP A 521 -43.61 -26.10 34.09
N VAL A 522 -42.57 -25.75 33.30
CA VAL A 522 -42.79 -24.87 32.14
C VAL A 522 -43.67 -25.56 31.10
N GLU A 523 -43.38 -26.80 30.73
CA GLU A 523 -44.05 -27.50 29.63
C GLU A 523 -45.45 -27.98 30.02
N ASN A 524 -45.61 -28.55 31.24
CA ASN A 524 -46.84 -29.17 31.65
C ASN A 524 -47.86 -28.23 32.33
N ILE A 525 -47.36 -27.13 32.95
CA ILE A 525 -48.25 -26.20 33.66
C ILE A 525 -48.35 -24.89 32.87
N MET A 526 -47.28 -24.15 32.70
CA MET A 526 -47.32 -22.80 32.12
C MET A 526 -47.68 -22.80 30.63
N VAL A 527 -46.94 -23.56 29.81
CA VAL A 527 -47.16 -23.60 28.35
C VAL A 527 -48.56 -24.17 28.05
N ARG A 528 -48.94 -25.24 28.74
CA ARG A 528 -50.24 -25.87 28.55
C ARG A 528 -51.42 -24.90 28.87
N LYS A 529 -51.34 -24.15 29.97
CA LYS A 529 -52.36 -23.15 30.31
C LYS A 529 -52.39 -21.99 29.31
N LEU A 530 -51.24 -21.48 28.85
CA LEU A 530 -51.17 -20.37 27.90
C LEU A 530 -51.61 -20.77 26.49
N GLU A 531 -51.26 -21.97 26.01
CA GLU A 531 -51.68 -22.44 24.68
C GLU A 531 -53.14 -22.89 24.67
N GLN A 532 -53.74 -23.18 25.82
CA GLN A 532 -55.17 -23.49 25.96
C GLN A 532 -56.04 -22.26 26.29
N ALA A 533 -55.44 -21.09 26.49
CA ALA A 533 -56.16 -19.84 26.76
C ALA A 533 -57.03 -19.40 25.55
N CYS A 534 -58.01 -18.58 25.79
CA CYS A 534 -58.85 -18.04 24.71
C CYS A 534 -58.67 -16.50 24.64
N PRO A 535 -57.96 -15.95 23.63
CA PRO A 535 -57.33 -16.61 22.50
C PRO A 535 -56.05 -17.38 22.89
N PRO A 536 -55.67 -18.47 22.19
CA PRO A 536 -54.49 -19.27 22.49
C PRO A 536 -53.21 -18.53 22.12
N PHE A 537 -52.19 -18.59 22.99
CA PHE A 537 -50.89 -18.03 22.70
C PHE A 537 -49.99 -19.04 21.97
N ARG A 538 -49.27 -18.60 20.95
CA ARG A 538 -48.28 -19.42 20.23
C ARG A 538 -46.93 -19.22 20.85
N LEU A 539 -46.43 -20.21 21.55
CA LEU A 539 -45.13 -20.15 22.25
C LEU A 539 -44.06 -20.93 21.49
N CYS A 540 -42.84 -20.38 21.50
CA CYS A 540 -41.67 -21.01 20.94
C CYS A 540 -40.81 -21.60 22.06
N LEU A 541 -40.53 -22.89 22.00
CA LEU A 541 -39.73 -23.65 22.98
C LEU A 541 -38.51 -24.27 22.35
N HIS A 542 -37.35 -24.23 23.03
CA HIS A 542 -36.09 -24.74 22.49
C HIS A 542 -36.15 -26.24 22.17
N LYS A 543 -36.83 -27.06 22.98
CA LYS A 543 -36.98 -28.51 22.75
C LYS A 543 -37.91 -28.87 21.58
N ARG A 544 -38.90 -28.04 21.30
CA ARG A 544 -39.93 -28.32 20.31
C ARG A 544 -39.69 -27.66 18.95
N ASP A 545 -39.23 -26.41 18.97
CA ASP A 545 -39.31 -25.52 17.80
C ASP A 545 -37.96 -25.18 17.19
N PHE A 546 -36.82 -25.59 17.81
CA PHE A 546 -35.50 -25.40 17.25
C PHE A 546 -35.24 -26.33 16.07
N VAL A 547 -34.61 -25.75 15.03
CA VAL A 547 -34.29 -26.48 13.80
C VAL A 547 -33.09 -27.41 14.05
N PRO A 548 -33.25 -28.76 13.89
CA PRO A 548 -32.13 -29.70 14.04
C PRO A 548 -30.99 -29.42 13.05
N GLY A 549 -29.73 -29.55 13.53
CA GLY A 549 -28.55 -29.33 12.70
C GLY A 549 -28.12 -27.87 12.53
N LYS A 550 -28.92 -26.91 12.98
CA LYS A 550 -28.58 -25.51 13.04
C LYS A 550 -27.85 -25.20 14.35
N TRP A 551 -26.89 -24.25 14.31
CA TRP A 551 -26.22 -23.83 15.53
C TRP A 551 -27.24 -23.30 16.54
N ILE A 552 -27.08 -23.68 17.78
CA ILE A 552 -27.99 -23.34 18.86
C ILE A 552 -28.17 -21.83 19.02
N VAL A 553 -27.07 -21.08 18.93
CA VAL A 553 -27.08 -19.62 18.99
C VAL A 553 -27.93 -19.02 17.85
N ASP A 554 -27.83 -19.58 16.64
CA ASP A 554 -28.64 -19.11 15.49
C ASP A 554 -30.13 -19.47 15.67
N ASN A 555 -30.44 -20.61 16.31
CA ASN A 555 -31.83 -20.98 16.65
C ASN A 555 -32.41 -19.99 17.68
N ILE A 556 -31.64 -19.61 18.71
CA ILE A 556 -32.06 -18.64 19.73
C ILE A 556 -32.37 -17.29 19.09
N ILE A 557 -31.43 -16.80 18.24
CA ILE A 557 -31.58 -15.51 17.53
C ILE A 557 -32.83 -15.51 16.68
N ASP A 558 -33.01 -16.53 15.84
CA ASP A 558 -34.17 -16.64 14.95
C ASP A 558 -35.51 -16.73 15.73
N SER A 559 -35.49 -17.43 16.86
CA SER A 559 -36.68 -17.57 17.69
C SER A 559 -37.08 -16.27 18.39
N ILE A 560 -36.08 -15.50 18.85
CA ILE A 560 -36.32 -14.16 19.41
C ILE A 560 -36.79 -13.20 18.32
N GLU A 561 -36.23 -13.27 17.08
CA GLU A 561 -36.62 -12.43 15.96
C GLU A 561 -38.04 -12.71 15.44
N LYS A 562 -38.50 -13.96 15.58
CA LYS A 562 -39.84 -14.43 15.15
C LYS A 562 -40.89 -14.37 16.25
N SER A 563 -40.54 -13.85 17.42
CA SER A 563 -41.44 -13.74 18.58
C SER A 563 -41.72 -12.28 18.96
N HIS A 564 -42.97 -11.97 19.36
CA HIS A 564 -43.34 -10.65 19.85
C HIS A 564 -42.67 -10.30 21.18
N LYS A 565 -42.58 -11.27 22.10
CA LYS A 565 -42.04 -11.13 23.45
C LYS A 565 -41.03 -12.24 23.73
N THR A 566 -40.17 -12.03 24.72
CA THR A 566 -39.35 -13.09 25.31
C THR A 566 -39.70 -13.23 26.79
N LEU A 567 -40.07 -14.44 27.17
CA LEU A 567 -40.48 -14.77 28.53
C LEU A 567 -39.33 -15.55 29.19
N PHE A 568 -38.80 -15.00 30.28
CA PHE A 568 -37.76 -15.65 31.07
C PHE A 568 -38.36 -16.24 32.34
N VAL A 569 -38.23 -17.56 32.52
CA VAL A 569 -38.60 -18.26 33.73
C VAL A 569 -37.38 -18.31 34.65
N LEU A 570 -37.41 -17.54 35.71
CA LEU A 570 -36.29 -17.37 36.65
C LEU A 570 -36.45 -18.30 37.85
N SER A 571 -35.47 -19.19 38.02
CA SER A 571 -35.30 -20.09 39.18
C SER A 571 -33.84 -20.07 39.63
N GLU A 572 -33.52 -20.69 40.77
CA GLU A 572 -32.13 -20.92 41.19
C GLU A 572 -31.39 -21.75 40.14
N HIS A 573 -32.02 -22.73 39.53
CA HIS A 573 -31.51 -23.56 38.44
C HIS A 573 -31.21 -22.74 37.18
N PHE A 574 -32.07 -21.79 36.82
CA PHE A 574 -31.86 -20.89 35.71
C PHE A 574 -30.59 -20.04 35.90
N VAL A 575 -30.41 -19.46 37.08
CA VAL A 575 -29.25 -18.60 37.38
C VAL A 575 -27.92 -19.38 37.46
N GLN A 576 -27.98 -20.68 37.76
CA GLN A 576 -26.79 -21.55 37.81
C GLN A 576 -26.48 -22.19 36.45
N SER A 577 -27.41 -22.26 35.52
CA SER A 577 -27.23 -22.86 34.20
C SER A 577 -26.29 -22.05 33.31
N GLU A 578 -25.28 -22.69 32.71
CA GLU A 578 -24.45 -22.06 31.70
C GLU A 578 -25.21 -21.75 30.40
N TRP A 579 -26.24 -22.51 30.10
CA TRP A 579 -27.13 -22.35 28.94
C TRP A 579 -27.98 -21.08 29.01
N CYS A 580 -28.62 -20.88 30.07
CA CYS A 580 -29.46 -19.70 30.31
C CYS A 580 -28.62 -18.41 30.33
N LYS A 581 -27.33 -18.51 30.62
CA LYS A 581 -26.36 -17.44 30.46
C LYS A 581 -26.25 -16.93 29.02
N TYR A 582 -26.23 -17.85 28.04
CA TYR A 582 -26.17 -17.49 26.62
C TYR A 582 -27.44 -16.80 26.15
N GLU A 583 -28.60 -17.33 26.53
CA GLU A 583 -29.91 -16.78 26.16
C GLU A 583 -30.13 -15.38 26.76
N LEU A 584 -29.71 -15.18 27.99
CA LEU A 584 -29.82 -13.91 28.69
C LEU A 584 -28.87 -12.84 28.13
N ASP A 585 -27.63 -13.20 27.81
CA ASP A 585 -26.65 -12.27 27.25
C ASP A 585 -27.01 -11.91 25.79
N PHE A 586 -27.62 -12.82 25.03
CA PHE A 586 -27.99 -12.59 23.64
C PHE A 586 -29.30 -11.81 23.50
N SER A 587 -30.31 -12.15 24.25
CA SER A 587 -31.55 -11.41 24.28
C SER A 587 -31.38 -10.02 24.89
N HIS A 588 -30.39 -9.87 25.79
CA HIS A 588 -30.07 -8.59 26.38
C HIS A 588 -29.57 -7.54 25.37
N PHE A 589 -28.80 -7.93 24.36
CA PHE A 589 -28.26 -6.99 23.37
C PHE A 589 -29.32 -6.41 22.43
N ARG A 590 -30.38 -7.15 22.15
CA ARG A 590 -31.44 -6.71 21.22
C ARG A 590 -32.70 -6.16 21.91
N LEU A 591 -32.98 -6.64 23.11
CA LEU A 591 -34.24 -6.29 23.83
C LEU A 591 -34.08 -5.08 24.75
N PHE A 592 -32.85 -4.73 25.15
CA PHE A 592 -32.59 -3.67 26.12
C PHE A 592 -31.93 -2.42 25.57
N ASP A 593 -31.34 -2.46 24.36
CA ASP A 593 -30.76 -1.29 23.69
C ASP A 593 -31.83 -0.47 22.89
N GLU A 594 -33.00 -1.04 22.61
CA GLU A 594 -34.04 -0.42 21.76
C GLU A 594 -35.29 0.08 22.51
N ASN A 595 -35.23 0.40 23.79
CA ASN A 595 -36.40 0.92 24.53
C ASN A 595 -37.69 0.11 24.39
N ASN A 596 -37.62 -1.18 24.06
CA ASN A 596 -38.75 -2.04 23.84
C ASN A 596 -39.05 -2.90 25.08
N ASP A 597 -40.30 -2.81 25.60
CA ASP A 597 -40.81 -3.68 26.67
C ASP A 597 -41.06 -5.13 26.19
N ALA A 598 -40.10 -5.72 25.50
CA ALA A 598 -40.23 -7.03 24.88
C ALA A 598 -39.88 -8.20 25.81
N ALA A 599 -39.35 -7.97 27.00
CA ALA A 599 -38.99 -9.02 27.96
C ALA A 599 -40.00 -9.08 29.13
N ILE A 600 -40.49 -10.29 29.41
CA ILE A 600 -41.34 -10.60 30.57
C ILE A 600 -40.56 -11.54 31.48
N LEU A 601 -40.48 -11.19 32.78
CA LEU A 601 -39.83 -12.01 33.79
C LEU A 601 -40.88 -12.71 34.66
N VAL A 602 -40.76 -14.02 34.76
CA VAL A 602 -41.57 -14.85 35.66
C VAL A 602 -40.66 -15.47 36.70
N LEU A 603 -40.89 -15.16 37.95
CA LEU A 603 -40.14 -15.66 39.09
C LEU A 603 -40.83 -16.92 39.63
N LEU A 604 -40.18 -18.07 39.49
CA LEU A 604 -40.73 -19.35 39.91
C LEU A 604 -40.58 -19.56 41.42
N GLU A 605 -39.49 -19.02 41.97
CA GLU A 605 -39.17 -19.08 43.38
C GLU A 605 -38.37 -17.84 43.84
N PRO A 606 -38.43 -17.43 45.12
CA PRO A 606 -37.75 -16.25 45.62
C PRO A 606 -36.21 -16.40 45.47
N ILE A 607 -35.58 -15.62 44.57
CA ILE A 607 -34.14 -15.64 44.35
C ILE A 607 -33.50 -14.53 45.19
N GLN A 608 -32.64 -14.88 46.14
CA GLN A 608 -31.88 -13.89 46.91
C GLN A 608 -30.91 -13.14 45.97
N SER A 609 -30.87 -11.80 46.04
CA SER A 609 -29.96 -10.96 45.25
C SER A 609 -28.46 -11.33 45.36
N LYS A 610 -28.08 -12.00 46.46
CA LYS A 610 -26.73 -12.53 46.69
C LYS A 610 -26.46 -13.83 45.96
N ALA A 611 -27.47 -14.60 45.60
CA ALA A 611 -27.34 -15.87 44.85
C ALA A 611 -27.07 -15.63 43.38
N ILE A 612 -27.37 -14.43 42.82
CA ILE A 612 -27.10 -14.08 41.45
C ILE A 612 -25.61 -13.76 41.31
N PRO A 613 -24.81 -14.53 40.54
CA PRO A 613 -23.39 -14.29 40.38
C PRO A 613 -23.07 -12.88 39.88
N LYS A 614 -21.91 -12.32 40.29
CA LYS A 614 -21.49 -10.94 39.88
C LYS A 614 -21.44 -10.74 38.36
N ARG A 615 -21.26 -11.82 37.59
CA ARG A 615 -21.28 -11.83 36.13
C ARG A 615 -22.64 -11.47 35.52
N PHE A 616 -23.75 -11.64 36.25
CA PHE A 616 -25.11 -11.27 35.85
C PHE A 616 -25.52 -9.88 36.39
N CYS A 617 -24.60 -8.91 36.38
CA CYS A 617 -24.84 -7.56 36.89
C CYS A 617 -26.08 -6.88 36.26
N LYS A 618 -26.38 -7.21 34.99
CA LYS A 618 -27.51 -6.64 34.25
C LYS A 618 -28.84 -7.28 34.67
N LEU A 619 -28.90 -8.61 34.86
CA LEU A 619 -30.08 -9.26 35.43
C LEU A 619 -30.45 -8.67 36.79
N ARG A 620 -29.44 -8.47 37.64
CA ARG A 620 -29.60 -7.85 38.95
C ARG A 620 -30.15 -6.41 38.84
N LYS A 621 -29.71 -5.65 37.82
CA LYS A 621 -30.21 -4.30 37.53
C LYS A 621 -31.69 -4.35 37.09
N ILE A 622 -32.05 -5.31 36.21
CA ILE A 622 -33.39 -5.46 35.66
C ILE A 622 -34.37 -5.87 36.77
N MET A 623 -34.04 -6.84 37.60
CA MET A 623 -34.87 -7.25 38.74
C MET A 623 -35.10 -6.12 39.74
N ASN A 624 -34.17 -5.15 39.82
CA ASN A 624 -34.33 -3.96 40.66
C ASN A 624 -35.09 -2.80 40.00
N THR A 625 -35.29 -2.84 38.67
CA THR A 625 -35.84 -1.71 37.89
C THR A 625 -37.12 -2.01 37.14
N LYS A 626 -37.42 -3.29 36.86
CA LYS A 626 -38.66 -3.71 36.15
C LYS A 626 -39.56 -4.57 37.05
N THR A 627 -40.85 -4.52 36.81
CA THR A 627 -41.82 -5.41 37.42
C THR A 627 -41.69 -6.83 36.87
N TYR A 628 -41.81 -7.81 37.72
CA TYR A 628 -41.81 -9.24 37.39
C TYR A 628 -43.08 -9.89 37.94
N LEU A 629 -43.45 -11.06 37.37
CA LEU A 629 -44.55 -11.86 37.85
C LEU A 629 -44.00 -12.92 38.81
N GLU A 630 -44.50 -12.97 40.04
CA GLU A 630 -44.16 -14.05 41.01
C GLU A 630 -45.18 -15.15 40.92
N TRP A 631 -44.71 -16.41 40.85
CA TRP A 631 -45.59 -17.57 40.93
C TRP A 631 -46.00 -17.77 42.40
N PRO A 632 -47.31 -17.81 42.73
CA PRO A 632 -47.74 -17.98 44.10
C PRO A 632 -47.35 -19.36 44.64
N LEU A 633 -46.95 -19.41 45.91
CA LEU A 633 -46.60 -20.66 46.60
C LEU A 633 -47.82 -21.38 47.16
N GLU A 634 -48.94 -20.67 47.33
CA GLU A 634 -50.22 -21.21 47.83
C GLU A 634 -51.09 -21.70 46.68
N GLU A 635 -51.63 -22.94 46.77
CA GLU A 635 -52.44 -23.57 45.70
C GLU A 635 -53.71 -22.79 45.34
N GLU A 636 -54.32 -22.09 46.29
CA GLU A 636 -55.56 -21.27 46.08
C GLU A 636 -55.30 -20.01 45.22
N GLN A 637 -54.09 -19.56 45.06
CA GLN A 637 -53.71 -18.37 44.25
C GLN A 637 -53.17 -18.74 42.87
N GLN A 638 -53.06 -20.03 42.56
CA GLN A 638 -52.49 -20.55 41.30
C GLN A 638 -53.58 -20.71 40.19
N GLU A 639 -54.88 -20.52 40.48
CA GLU A 639 -55.98 -20.43 39.53
C GLU A 639 -56.15 -18.97 39.02
#